data_c6d3c91cd5f52d08e15257c929181521
#
_entry.id   c6d3c91cd5f52d08e15257c929181521
#
_cell.length_a   1.000
_cell.length_b   1.000
_cell.length_c   1.000
_cell.angle_alpha   90.00
_cell.angle_beta   90.00
_cell.angle_gamma   90.00
#
_symmetry.space_group_name_H-M   'P 1'
#
loop_
_entity.id
_entity.type
_entity.pdbx_description
1 polymer ?
#
loop_
_entity_poly.entity_id
_entity_poly.type
_entity_poly.pdbx_seq_one_letter_code
_entity_poly.pdbx_strand_id
1 'polypeptide(L)'
;MFEITYNDYDALDYYVNERMAYENAEYDFTFENRYLVYHAPLVGYCMYFVLDMKTGLSSEALRVKKPLKFLNHRDFLPHLYNAIKYTGDRRFVNPFTEDPLMTIDSIFRVALPNYGYRIREEQIELCKSMFKGLMGYKVSLCEAEVGTGKSLAYLIAAVVARRCSGVCEPVTIATATIELQKALVEKEIPRLSKILMDYRLIDKPLTATVRKGKEHYFCLFRYNDYLDKIKKYPDKYGKILSFFERTKFKDKAFDLDNAKIPGWLKGKVCVKGSCTGCVYAGECKYSHYIKEESNFRDLTFQVTNHNLFLASERFGLPENIGLLRKSRFVVIDEAHKLKDAAKDIWGERLCEDTVSTYTNTVRHMCRREEMLSEYKNLLSEAEGLNCKLFELLADESCAEDREDNRGSIFNISSQMTSLITRLLNTIKEIEKLRIRVSGALGLNAKKIEKALKAFLQPAQIITWCEEDNGKLALCCCPKNISMVMKHNVWCDPANYILTSGTMSDGEDFTYFEKEHGIALIDRQNIIRTSFVSPFDFESNTRLYIPKDMSIPGSNNDESYIKAISERIVQLIHATNGHTAILFTSYKALNAVYDMTKERLTDYDVIRMTRSNKTAIEDFKKSTNAVLFASGSMWEGVDCAGDALSSVIIVRLPFPIRSATMEEKKSASANVREFIDEYAVPEMLTKLRQGVGRLIRTETDTGVVSILDGRASYGVYSERIGKALSKYPRVDSIKEIEAFFKEIKPSEYFMK
;
A
#
# COMPACT_ATOMS: atom_id res chain seq x y z
N MET A 1 -12.53 -19.35 -26.27
CA MET A 1 -13.77 -19.20 -27.07
C MET A 1 -14.19 -20.61 -27.47
N PHE A 2 -15.28 -21.12 -26.89
CA PHE A 2 -15.84 -22.38 -27.36
C PHE A 2 -16.65 -22.07 -28.61
N GLU A 3 -16.13 -22.43 -29.76
CA GLU A 3 -16.97 -22.52 -30.95
C GLU A 3 -17.79 -23.82 -30.82
N ILE A 4 -19.08 -23.68 -30.63
CA ILE A 4 -20.01 -24.81 -30.64
C ILE A 4 -20.17 -25.25 -32.08
N THR A 5 -19.77 -26.47 -32.35
CA THR A 5 -20.02 -27.09 -33.66
C THR A 5 -21.49 -27.48 -33.80
N TYR A 6 -21.99 -27.61 -35.02
CA TYR A 6 -23.38 -28.04 -35.29
C TYR A 6 -23.72 -29.38 -34.60
N ASN A 7 -22.77 -30.29 -34.49
CA ASN A 7 -22.94 -31.57 -33.81
C ASN A 7 -23.10 -31.41 -32.28
N ASP A 8 -22.53 -30.36 -31.68
CA ASP A 8 -22.68 -30.09 -30.24
C ASP A 8 -24.08 -29.58 -29.91
N TYR A 9 -24.73 -28.83 -30.82
CA TYR A 9 -26.11 -28.39 -30.66
C TYR A 9 -27.10 -29.56 -30.69
N ASP A 10 -26.95 -30.49 -31.65
CA ASP A 10 -27.82 -31.67 -31.75
C ASP A 10 -27.69 -32.57 -30.54
N ALA A 11 -26.47 -32.75 -30.03
CA ALA A 11 -26.22 -33.52 -28.82
C ALA A 11 -26.81 -32.87 -27.58
N LEU A 12 -26.79 -31.56 -27.51
CA LEU A 12 -27.33 -30.75 -26.41
C LEU A 12 -28.87 -30.72 -26.47
N ASP A 13 -29.47 -30.56 -27.63
CA ASP A 13 -30.92 -30.65 -27.81
C ASP A 13 -31.46 -32.02 -27.44
N TYR A 14 -30.75 -33.07 -27.82
CA TYR A 14 -31.07 -34.44 -27.42
C TYR A 14 -30.98 -34.60 -25.89
N TYR A 15 -29.94 -34.09 -25.27
CA TYR A 15 -29.77 -34.12 -23.83
C TYR A 15 -30.85 -33.34 -23.08
N VAL A 16 -31.20 -32.17 -23.57
CA VAL A 16 -32.25 -31.31 -22.98
C VAL A 16 -33.63 -32.03 -23.10
N ASN A 17 -33.94 -32.58 -24.24
CA ASN A 17 -35.21 -33.24 -24.48
C ASN A 17 -35.36 -34.58 -23.74
N GLU A 18 -34.31 -35.39 -23.63
CA GLU A 18 -34.38 -36.67 -22.92
C GLU A 18 -34.29 -36.56 -21.39
N ARG A 19 -33.41 -35.68 -20.89
CA ARG A 19 -33.19 -35.55 -19.44
C ARG A 19 -34.14 -34.64 -18.72
N MET A 20 -34.65 -33.62 -19.40
CA MET A 20 -35.54 -32.63 -18.78
C MET A 20 -37.03 -33.00 -18.89
N ALA A 21 -37.37 -34.07 -19.57
CA ALA A 21 -38.76 -34.58 -19.74
C ALA A 21 -39.75 -33.52 -20.29
N TYR A 22 -39.27 -32.56 -21.03
CA TYR A 22 -40.09 -31.54 -21.69
C TYR A 22 -40.06 -31.81 -23.19
N GLU A 23 -41.06 -32.52 -23.69
CA GLU A 23 -41.34 -32.57 -25.10
C GLU A 23 -41.62 -31.13 -25.59
N ASN A 24 -40.88 -30.64 -26.58
CA ASN A 24 -40.95 -29.29 -27.15
C ASN A 24 -40.17 -28.19 -26.40
N ALA A 25 -39.03 -28.47 -25.81
CA ALA A 25 -38.11 -27.45 -25.37
C ALA A 25 -37.43 -26.79 -26.59
N GLU A 26 -37.54 -25.48 -26.72
CA GLU A 26 -36.94 -24.71 -27.80
C GLU A 26 -35.76 -23.88 -27.28
N TYR A 27 -34.67 -23.85 -28.07
CA TYR A 27 -33.54 -22.97 -27.82
C TYR A 27 -33.98 -21.53 -28.01
N ASP A 28 -33.63 -20.68 -27.06
CA ASP A 28 -33.99 -19.27 -27.07
C ASP A 28 -32.78 -18.37 -27.45
N PHE A 29 -31.72 -18.47 -26.69
CA PHE A 29 -30.48 -17.73 -26.99
C PHE A 29 -29.28 -18.31 -26.21
N THR A 30 -28.06 -17.92 -26.66
CA THR A 30 -26.82 -18.19 -25.92
C THR A 30 -26.35 -16.93 -25.20
N PHE A 31 -26.04 -17.08 -23.95
CA PHE A 31 -25.49 -15.99 -23.13
C PHE A 31 -23.99 -16.24 -22.91
N GLU A 32 -23.17 -15.23 -23.26
CA GLU A 32 -21.71 -15.22 -23.11
C GLU A 32 -20.99 -16.45 -23.68
N ASN A 33 -21.46 -17.01 -24.76
CA ASN A 33 -20.93 -18.21 -25.41
C ASN A 33 -20.74 -19.41 -24.46
N ARG A 34 -21.43 -19.44 -23.32
CA ARG A 34 -21.32 -20.46 -22.31
C ARG A 34 -22.66 -21.05 -21.87
N TYR A 35 -23.67 -20.20 -21.72
CA TYR A 35 -24.96 -20.62 -21.18
C TYR A 35 -25.97 -20.65 -22.31
N LEU A 36 -26.55 -21.84 -22.55
CA LEU A 36 -27.67 -21.98 -23.47
C LEU A 36 -28.97 -21.85 -22.69
N VAL A 37 -29.84 -20.96 -23.11
CA VAL A 37 -31.16 -20.77 -22.53
C VAL A 37 -32.19 -21.42 -23.41
N TYR A 38 -32.99 -22.27 -22.79
CA TYR A 38 -34.11 -22.95 -23.42
C TYR A 38 -35.41 -22.55 -22.76
N HIS A 39 -36.50 -22.62 -23.51
CA HIS A 39 -37.84 -22.51 -22.97
C HIS A 39 -38.73 -23.64 -23.46
N ALA A 40 -39.67 -24.06 -22.60
CA ALA A 40 -40.71 -25.01 -22.93
C ALA A 40 -42.08 -24.36 -22.70
N PRO A 41 -42.87 -24.11 -23.76
CA PRO A 41 -44.20 -23.54 -23.61
C PRO A 41 -45.16 -24.61 -23.07
N LEU A 42 -45.88 -24.23 -21.99
CA LEU A 42 -46.93 -25.06 -21.40
C LEU A 42 -48.23 -24.28 -21.34
N VAL A 43 -49.36 -24.95 -21.08
CA VAL A 43 -50.64 -24.28 -21.00
C VAL A 43 -50.69 -23.27 -19.87
N GLY A 44 -50.74 -21.98 -20.26
CA GLY A 44 -50.84 -20.84 -19.32
C GLY A 44 -49.52 -20.34 -18.72
N TYR A 45 -48.38 -20.98 -19.00
CA TYR A 45 -47.06 -20.55 -18.54
C TYR A 45 -45.92 -21.08 -19.43
N CYS A 46 -44.72 -20.54 -19.25
CA CYS A 46 -43.51 -21.01 -19.93
C CYS A 46 -42.46 -21.41 -18.89
N MET A 47 -41.76 -22.49 -19.13
CA MET A 47 -40.64 -22.93 -18.31
C MET A 47 -39.33 -22.55 -19.00
N TYR A 48 -38.47 -21.80 -18.28
CA TYR A 48 -37.12 -21.46 -18.74
C TYR A 48 -36.09 -22.25 -17.98
N PHE A 49 -35.05 -22.71 -18.64
CA PHE A 49 -33.90 -23.37 -18.02
C PHE A 49 -32.62 -23.07 -18.78
N VAL A 50 -31.50 -23.19 -18.11
CA VAL A 50 -30.18 -22.86 -18.63
C VAL A 50 -29.29 -24.08 -18.57
N LEU A 51 -28.60 -24.36 -19.66
CA LEU A 51 -27.53 -25.33 -19.71
C LEU A 51 -26.18 -24.66 -19.71
N ASP A 52 -25.32 -24.98 -18.76
CA ASP A 52 -23.94 -24.53 -18.74
C ASP A 52 -23.08 -25.46 -19.57
N MET A 53 -22.67 -25.00 -20.73
CA MET A 53 -21.89 -25.77 -21.71
C MET A 53 -20.53 -26.23 -21.17
N LYS A 54 -19.95 -25.47 -20.22
CA LYS A 54 -18.66 -25.82 -19.65
C LYS A 54 -18.75 -26.97 -18.65
N THR A 55 -19.86 -27.08 -17.93
CA THR A 55 -20.06 -28.10 -16.90
C THR A 55 -21.00 -29.25 -17.36
N GLY A 56 -21.77 -29.04 -18.42
CA GLY A 56 -22.83 -29.91 -18.84
C GLY A 56 -24.01 -30.00 -17.85
N LEU A 57 -24.11 -29.03 -16.92
CA LEU A 57 -25.14 -29.00 -15.90
C LEU A 57 -26.29 -28.08 -16.31
N SER A 58 -27.52 -28.49 -16.02
CA SER A 58 -28.70 -27.69 -16.31
C SER A 58 -29.34 -27.14 -15.05
N SER A 59 -29.91 -25.94 -15.16
CA SER A 59 -30.74 -25.34 -14.11
C SER A 59 -32.07 -26.08 -13.98
N GLU A 60 -32.72 -25.96 -12.81
CA GLU A 60 -34.15 -26.19 -12.75
C GLU A 60 -34.93 -25.07 -13.49
N ALA A 61 -36.11 -25.48 -13.96
CA ALA A 61 -36.91 -24.59 -14.77
C ALA A 61 -37.56 -23.44 -13.94
N LEU A 62 -37.41 -22.24 -14.43
CA LEU A 62 -38.10 -21.05 -13.91
C LEU A 62 -39.49 -20.99 -14.52
N ARG A 63 -40.55 -21.14 -13.72
CA ARG A 63 -41.92 -21.02 -14.14
C ARG A 63 -42.36 -19.56 -14.29
N VAL A 64 -42.75 -19.19 -15.50
CA VAL A 64 -43.19 -17.80 -15.82
C VAL A 64 -44.59 -17.88 -16.43
N LYS A 65 -45.53 -17.09 -15.89
CA LYS A 65 -46.92 -17.06 -16.36
C LYS A 65 -47.12 -16.54 -17.78
N LYS A 66 -46.16 -15.79 -18.31
CA LYS A 66 -46.10 -15.27 -19.68
C LYS A 66 -44.67 -15.35 -20.18
N PRO A 67 -44.43 -15.51 -21.49
CA PRO A 67 -43.11 -15.42 -22.05
C PRO A 67 -42.49 -14.08 -21.66
N LEU A 68 -41.37 -14.13 -20.97
CA LEU A 68 -40.61 -12.93 -20.67
C LEU A 68 -39.91 -12.49 -21.95
N LYS A 69 -40.29 -11.33 -22.49
CA LYS A 69 -39.50 -10.67 -23.51
C LYS A 69 -38.36 -9.95 -22.84
N PHE A 70 -37.26 -10.61 -22.70
CA PHE A 70 -36.05 -9.97 -22.17
C PHE A 70 -35.41 -9.13 -23.26
N LEU A 71 -35.47 -7.83 -23.10
CA LEU A 71 -34.77 -6.88 -23.98
C LEU A 71 -33.26 -6.89 -23.74
N ASN A 72 -32.84 -7.36 -22.57
CA ASN A 72 -31.43 -7.61 -22.30
C ASN A 72 -31.28 -8.77 -21.28
N HIS A 73 -30.18 -9.51 -21.38
CA HIS A 73 -29.87 -10.66 -20.52
C HIS A 73 -29.64 -10.31 -19.05
N ARG A 74 -29.45 -9.01 -18.71
CA ARG A 74 -29.24 -8.54 -17.34
C ARG A 74 -30.42 -8.81 -16.41
N ASP A 75 -31.62 -8.70 -16.96
CA ASP A 75 -32.84 -8.86 -16.14
C ASP A 75 -33.25 -10.33 -15.95
N PHE A 76 -32.79 -11.20 -16.84
CA PHE A 76 -33.17 -12.62 -16.86
C PHE A 76 -32.32 -13.49 -15.91
N LEU A 77 -31.01 -13.39 -15.98
CA LEU A 77 -30.11 -14.24 -15.21
C LEU A 77 -30.31 -14.18 -13.70
N PRO A 78 -30.51 -13.02 -13.06
CA PRO A 78 -30.83 -12.96 -11.63
C PRO A 78 -32.09 -13.73 -11.25
N HIS A 79 -33.14 -13.68 -12.09
CA HIS A 79 -34.38 -14.42 -11.87
C HIS A 79 -34.18 -15.93 -12.01
N LEU A 80 -33.40 -16.34 -12.99
CA LEU A 80 -33.09 -17.75 -13.21
C LEU A 80 -32.23 -18.33 -12.09
N TYR A 81 -31.13 -17.65 -11.70
CA TYR A 81 -30.32 -18.07 -10.57
C TYR A 81 -31.09 -18.05 -9.25
N ASN A 82 -32.05 -17.17 -9.12
CA ASN A 82 -32.95 -17.15 -7.96
C ASN A 82 -33.85 -18.38 -7.88
N ALA A 83 -34.43 -18.81 -8.98
CA ALA A 83 -35.25 -20.02 -9.04
C ALA A 83 -34.43 -21.25 -8.68
N ILE A 84 -33.24 -21.36 -9.19
CA ILE A 84 -32.26 -22.43 -8.99
C ILE A 84 -31.92 -22.62 -7.50
N LYS A 85 -31.69 -21.57 -6.77
CA LYS A 85 -31.27 -21.63 -5.35
C LYS A 85 -32.37 -22.15 -4.40
N TYR A 86 -33.65 -22.01 -4.76
CA TYR A 86 -34.76 -22.34 -3.85
C TYR A 86 -35.35 -23.72 -4.04
N THR A 87 -35.10 -24.37 -5.16
CA THR A 87 -35.80 -25.63 -5.46
C THR A 87 -35.17 -26.86 -4.83
N GLY A 88 -33.94 -26.78 -4.34
CA GLY A 88 -33.29 -27.89 -3.62
C GLY A 88 -33.08 -29.16 -4.43
N ASP A 89 -33.27 -29.13 -5.74
CA ASP A 89 -33.10 -30.30 -6.61
C ASP A 89 -31.61 -30.65 -6.76
N ARG A 90 -31.25 -31.86 -6.35
CA ARG A 90 -29.88 -32.37 -6.46
C ARG A 90 -29.36 -32.49 -7.90
N ARG A 91 -30.20 -32.36 -8.91
CA ARG A 91 -29.81 -32.37 -10.34
C ARG A 91 -29.25 -31.06 -10.80
N PHE A 92 -29.49 -29.96 -10.06
CA PHE A 92 -28.90 -28.67 -10.34
C PHE A 92 -27.67 -28.44 -9.47
N VAL A 93 -26.54 -28.41 -10.12
CA VAL A 93 -25.32 -27.96 -9.50
C VAL A 93 -25.18 -26.48 -9.85
N ASN A 94 -25.36 -25.59 -8.86
CA ASN A 94 -25.09 -24.19 -9.04
C ASN A 94 -23.60 -24.03 -9.41
N PRO A 95 -23.25 -23.59 -10.62
CA PRO A 95 -21.86 -23.45 -11.06
C PRO A 95 -21.05 -22.52 -10.13
N PHE A 96 -21.73 -21.72 -9.31
CA PHE A 96 -21.12 -20.87 -8.29
C PHE A 96 -20.83 -21.57 -6.95
N THR A 97 -21.12 -22.86 -6.77
CA THR A 97 -21.03 -23.50 -5.44
C THR A 97 -20.12 -24.70 -5.33
N GLU A 98 -19.92 -25.50 -6.37
CA GLU A 98 -19.17 -26.75 -6.26
C GLU A 98 -17.71 -26.64 -6.68
N ASP A 99 -17.41 -25.86 -7.72
CA ASP A 99 -16.03 -25.57 -8.12
C ASP A 99 -15.68 -24.10 -7.87
N PRO A 100 -14.79 -23.82 -6.91
CA PRO A 100 -14.37 -22.46 -6.63
C PRO A 100 -13.77 -21.72 -7.83
N LEU A 101 -13.06 -22.42 -8.71
CA LEU A 101 -12.46 -21.82 -9.90
C LEU A 101 -13.53 -21.44 -10.92
N MET A 102 -14.54 -22.26 -11.05
CA MET A 102 -15.71 -21.95 -11.88
C MET A 102 -16.56 -20.82 -11.26
N THR A 103 -16.65 -20.78 -9.95
CA THR A 103 -17.27 -19.64 -9.25
C THR A 103 -16.57 -18.33 -9.62
N ILE A 104 -15.23 -18.30 -9.58
CA ILE A 104 -14.44 -17.15 -10.00
C ILE A 104 -14.71 -16.79 -11.46
N ASP A 105 -14.65 -17.77 -12.38
CA ASP A 105 -14.96 -17.53 -13.80
C ASP A 105 -16.34 -16.89 -13.97
N SER A 106 -17.35 -17.43 -13.29
CA SER A 106 -18.73 -16.96 -13.40
C SER A 106 -18.92 -15.54 -12.85
N ILE A 107 -18.21 -15.19 -11.74
CA ILE A 107 -18.23 -13.83 -11.22
C ILE A 107 -17.69 -12.85 -12.27
N PHE A 108 -16.52 -13.16 -12.88
CA PHE A 108 -15.89 -12.27 -13.83
C PHE A 108 -16.56 -12.24 -15.20
N ARG A 109 -17.09 -13.35 -15.67
CA ARG A 109 -17.66 -13.47 -17.03
C ARG A 109 -19.16 -13.17 -17.09
N VAL A 110 -19.86 -13.31 -15.96
CA VAL A 110 -21.32 -13.15 -15.90
C VAL A 110 -21.70 -11.99 -14.97
N ALA A 111 -21.33 -12.08 -13.68
CA ALA A 111 -21.81 -11.12 -12.70
C ALA A 111 -21.26 -9.70 -12.92
N LEU A 112 -19.95 -9.55 -13.04
CA LEU A 112 -19.30 -8.26 -13.17
C LEU A 112 -19.65 -7.51 -14.46
N PRO A 113 -19.71 -8.13 -15.65
CA PRO A 113 -20.06 -7.44 -16.89
C PRO A 113 -21.44 -6.79 -16.84
N ASN A 114 -22.40 -7.39 -16.15
CA ASN A 114 -23.73 -6.80 -15.96
C ASN A 114 -23.74 -5.51 -15.13
N TYR A 115 -22.62 -5.21 -14.45
CA TYR A 115 -22.40 -3.96 -13.72
C TYR A 115 -21.40 -3.02 -14.43
N GLY A 116 -21.12 -3.29 -15.71
CA GLY A 116 -20.28 -2.43 -16.56
C GLY A 116 -18.77 -2.70 -16.44
N TYR A 117 -18.36 -3.81 -15.80
CA TYR A 117 -16.96 -4.23 -15.82
C TYR A 117 -16.64 -4.95 -17.14
N ARG A 118 -15.44 -4.73 -17.63
CA ARG A 118 -14.92 -5.46 -18.78
C ARG A 118 -14.33 -6.80 -18.35
N ILE A 119 -14.47 -7.82 -19.17
CA ILE A 119 -13.81 -9.11 -18.98
C ILE A 119 -12.33 -8.92 -19.33
N ARG A 120 -11.45 -9.32 -18.40
CA ARG A 120 -9.99 -9.31 -18.57
C ARG A 120 -9.46 -10.67 -18.12
N GLU A 121 -8.89 -11.42 -19.06
CA GLU A 121 -8.39 -12.76 -18.79
C GLU A 121 -7.28 -12.75 -17.73
N GLU A 122 -6.39 -11.78 -17.79
CA GLU A 122 -5.30 -11.62 -16.83
C GLU A 122 -5.83 -11.41 -15.40
N GLN A 123 -6.95 -10.70 -15.24
CA GLN A 123 -7.59 -10.49 -13.94
C GLN A 123 -8.23 -11.76 -13.41
N ILE A 124 -8.83 -12.56 -14.26
CA ILE A 124 -9.44 -13.85 -13.91
C ILE A 124 -8.34 -14.82 -13.45
N GLU A 125 -7.29 -14.95 -14.22
CA GLU A 125 -6.17 -15.85 -13.87
C GLU A 125 -5.41 -15.38 -12.64
N LEU A 126 -5.25 -14.06 -12.46
CA LEU A 126 -4.72 -13.46 -11.22
C LEU A 126 -5.58 -13.85 -10.02
N CYS A 127 -6.91 -13.72 -10.12
CA CYS A 127 -7.84 -14.10 -9.05
C CYS A 127 -7.75 -15.59 -8.73
N LYS A 128 -7.71 -16.46 -9.74
CA LYS A 128 -7.56 -17.91 -9.57
C LYS A 128 -6.23 -18.28 -8.91
N SER A 129 -5.14 -17.60 -9.31
CA SER A 129 -3.83 -17.79 -8.69
C SER A 129 -3.83 -17.38 -7.22
N MET A 130 -4.43 -16.22 -6.90
CA MET A 130 -4.60 -15.75 -5.53
C MET A 130 -5.45 -16.70 -4.70
N PHE A 131 -6.55 -17.22 -5.25
CA PHE A 131 -7.38 -18.23 -4.60
C PHE A 131 -6.60 -19.50 -4.28
N LYS A 132 -5.90 -20.08 -5.28
CA LYS A 132 -5.03 -21.25 -5.09
C LYS A 132 -3.99 -20.99 -4.00
N GLY A 133 -3.44 -19.79 -3.98
CA GLY A 133 -2.49 -19.34 -2.97
C GLY A 133 -3.07 -19.38 -1.56
N LEU A 134 -4.24 -18.81 -1.33
CA LEU A 134 -4.92 -18.83 -0.04
C LEU A 134 -5.29 -20.23 0.43
N MET A 135 -5.61 -21.14 -0.49
CA MET A 135 -6.07 -22.48 -0.16
C MET A 135 -4.95 -23.51 0.04
N GLY A 136 -3.80 -23.34 -0.62
CA GLY A 136 -2.78 -24.38 -0.67
C GLY A 136 -1.34 -23.95 -0.36
N TYR A 137 -1.06 -22.66 -0.23
CA TYR A 137 0.31 -22.17 -0.09
C TYR A 137 0.44 -21.22 1.11
N LYS A 138 1.64 -21.18 1.69
CA LYS A 138 1.94 -20.27 2.78
C LYS A 138 2.03 -18.81 2.29
N VAL A 139 2.74 -18.59 1.17
CA VAL A 139 2.95 -17.28 0.57
C VAL A 139 2.70 -17.36 -0.93
N SER A 140 1.92 -16.42 -1.43
CA SER A 140 1.67 -16.22 -2.86
C SER A 140 2.20 -14.85 -3.27
N LEU A 141 3.20 -14.85 -4.16
CA LEU A 141 3.72 -13.67 -4.80
C LEU A 141 2.96 -13.47 -6.11
N CYS A 142 2.15 -12.44 -6.16
CA CYS A 142 1.30 -12.11 -7.30
C CYS A 142 1.66 -10.72 -7.82
N GLU A 143 2.69 -10.64 -8.67
CA GLU A 143 2.99 -9.40 -9.37
C GLU A 143 1.94 -9.17 -10.45
N ALA A 144 1.31 -8.02 -10.41
CA ALA A 144 0.28 -7.67 -11.38
C ALA A 144 0.42 -6.20 -11.75
N GLU A 145 0.74 -5.95 -13.01
CA GLU A 145 0.99 -4.59 -13.51
C GLU A 145 -0.27 -3.72 -13.47
N VAL A 146 -0.10 -2.44 -13.76
CA VAL A 146 -1.21 -1.46 -13.80
C VAL A 146 -2.28 -1.90 -14.79
N GLY A 147 -3.55 -1.73 -14.43
CA GLY A 147 -4.70 -2.09 -15.29
C GLY A 147 -5.20 -3.52 -15.12
N THR A 148 -4.45 -4.42 -14.46
CA THR A 148 -4.90 -5.81 -14.22
C THR A 148 -6.07 -5.94 -13.24
N GLY A 149 -6.37 -4.89 -12.44
CA GLY A 149 -7.49 -4.91 -11.50
C GLY A 149 -7.25 -5.73 -10.23
N LYS A 150 -6.05 -5.62 -9.65
CA LYS A 150 -5.60 -6.32 -8.43
C LYS A 150 -6.61 -6.35 -7.29
N SER A 151 -7.18 -5.17 -6.95
CA SER A 151 -8.07 -5.04 -5.79
C SER A 151 -9.29 -5.93 -5.89
N LEU A 152 -9.95 -5.93 -7.03
CA LEU A 152 -11.11 -6.78 -7.27
C LEU A 152 -10.73 -8.27 -7.28
N ALA A 153 -9.58 -8.62 -7.85
CA ALA A 153 -9.08 -9.99 -7.90
C ALA A 153 -8.85 -10.57 -6.49
N TYR A 154 -8.12 -9.86 -5.61
CA TYR A 154 -7.90 -10.39 -4.25
C TYR A 154 -9.15 -10.36 -3.38
N LEU A 155 -10.08 -9.40 -3.57
CA LEU A 155 -11.34 -9.38 -2.83
C LEU A 155 -12.20 -10.61 -3.18
N ILE A 156 -12.35 -10.93 -4.47
CA ILE A 156 -13.09 -12.10 -4.93
C ILE A 156 -12.41 -13.39 -4.48
N ALA A 157 -11.09 -13.51 -4.67
CA ALA A 157 -10.34 -14.67 -4.21
C ALA A 157 -10.52 -14.93 -2.70
N ALA A 158 -10.47 -13.87 -1.88
CA ALA A 158 -10.65 -13.96 -0.44
C ALA A 158 -12.09 -14.36 -0.05
N VAL A 159 -13.10 -13.80 -0.70
CA VAL A 159 -14.52 -14.20 -0.45
C VAL A 159 -14.74 -15.65 -0.80
N VAL A 160 -14.27 -16.09 -1.96
CA VAL A 160 -14.42 -17.49 -2.40
C VAL A 160 -13.63 -18.42 -1.48
N ALA A 161 -12.38 -18.08 -1.12
CA ALA A 161 -11.57 -18.89 -0.21
C ALA A 161 -12.21 -19.02 1.19
N ARG A 162 -12.73 -17.93 1.75
CA ARG A 162 -13.44 -17.92 3.03
C ARG A 162 -14.67 -18.80 3.01
N ARG A 163 -15.43 -18.75 1.92
CA ARG A 163 -16.63 -19.59 1.72
C ARG A 163 -16.27 -21.08 1.64
N CYS A 164 -15.28 -21.42 0.81
CA CYS A 164 -14.87 -22.83 0.60
C CYS A 164 -14.25 -23.46 1.83
N SER A 165 -13.50 -22.68 2.61
CA SER A 165 -12.83 -23.17 3.83
C SER A 165 -13.73 -23.17 5.07
N GLY A 166 -14.90 -22.53 5.04
CA GLY A 166 -15.78 -22.35 6.21
C GLY A 166 -15.18 -21.45 7.31
N VAL A 167 -14.10 -20.71 7.00
CA VAL A 167 -13.40 -19.82 7.94
C VAL A 167 -14.31 -18.65 8.32
N CYS A 168 -14.49 -18.44 9.64
CA CYS A 168 -15.32 -17.36 10.19
C CYS A 168 -14.50 -16.11 10.50
N GLU A 169 -13.18 -16.21 10.65
CA GLU A 169 -12.30 -15.07 10.91
C GLU A 169 -12.35 -14.07 9.75
N PRO A 170 -12.18 -12.77 10.05
CA PRO A 170 -12.08 -11.77 8.98
C PRO A 170 -10.83 -11.97 8.14
N VAL A 171 -10.90 -11.57 6.88
CA VAL A 171 -9.71 -11.45 6.03
C VAL A 171 -9.01 -10.13 6.36
N THR A 172 -7.70 -10.18 6.62
CA THR A 172 -6.89 -8.97 6.79
C THR A 172 -6.39 -8.48 5.44
N ILE A 173 -6.61 -7.20 5.15
CA ILE A 173 -6.01 -6.52 4.01
C ILE A 173 -5.10 -5.42 4.54
N ALA A 174 -3.79 -5.59 4.37
CA ALA A 174 -2.79 -4.59 4.72
C ALA A 174 -2.37 -3.83 3.45
N THR A 175 -2.53 -2.50 3.43
CA THR A 175 -2.18 -1.65 2.29
C THR A 175 -1.30 -0.48 2.70
N ALA A 176 -0.68 0.20 1.74
CA ALA A 176 0.34 1.21 2.03
C ALA A 176 -0.22 2.55 2.50
N THR A 177 -1.40 2.97 2.02
CA THR A 177 -1.92 4.34 2.26
C THR A 177 -3.34 4.35 2.85
N ILE A 178 -3.67 5.45 3.54
CA ILE A 178 -5.00 5.67 4.11
C ILE A 178 -6.05 5.84 3.01
N GLU A 179 -5.69 6.43 1.88
CA GLU A 179 -6.57 6.64 0.74
C GLU A 179 -7.02 5.29 0.14
N LEU A 180 -6.09 4.35 -0.03
CA LEU A 180 -6.42 2.99 -0.47
C LEU A 180 -7.31 2.25 0.52
N GLN A 181 -7.05 2.40 1.84
CA GLN A 181 -7.93 1.82 2.87
C GLN A 181 -9.36 2.33 2.76
N LYS A 182 -9.52 3.66 2.59
CA LYS A 182 -10.85 4.28 2.42
C LYS A 182 -11.52 3.82 1.14
N ALA A 183 -10.80 3.79 0.02
CA ALA A 183 -11.34 3.33 -1.26
C ALA A 183 -11.89 1.90 -1.18
N LEU A 184 -11.16 1.00 -0.54
CA LEU A 184 -11.59 -0.38 -0.33
C LEU A 184 -12.88 -0.46 0.49
N VAL A 185 -12.92 0.20 1.66
CA VAL A 185 -14.04 0.07 2.60
C VAL A 185 -15.27 0.86 2.17
N GLU A 186 -15.10 2.04 1.58
CA GLU A 186 -16.19 2.93 1.23
C GLU A 186 -16.76 2.70 -0.19
N LYS A 187 -15.96 2.11 -1.10
CA LYS A 187 -16.36 1.96 -2.50
C LYS A 187 -16.30 0.52 -3.01
N GLU A 188 -15.11 -0.12 -2.96
CA GLU A 188 -14.89 -1.40 -3.64
C GLU A 188 -15.65 -2.55 -2.98
N ILE A 189 -15.51 -2.72 -1.66
CA ILE A 189 -16.18 -3.80 -0.92
C ILE A 189 -17.72 -3.66 -0.96
N PRO A 190 -18.31 -2.47 -0.73
CA PRO A 190 -19.76 -2.30 -0.86
C PRO A 190 -20.28 -2.59 -2.27
N ARG A 191 -19.55 -2.16 -3.31
CA ARG A 191 -19.92 -2.43 -4.70
C ARG A 191 -19.88 -3.93 -5.03
N LEU A 192 -18.79 -4.61 -4.64
CA LEU A 192 -18.67 -6.06 -4.78
C LEU A 192 -19.76 -6.78 -3.99
N SER A 193 -20.01 -6.36 -2.74
CA SER A 193 -21.06 -6.92 -1.90
C SER A 193 -22.43 -6.88 -2.58
N LYS A 194 -22.79 -5.74 -3.17
CA LYS A 194 -24.04 -5.60 -3.92
C LYS A 194 -24.11 -6.60 -5.07
N ILE A 195 -23.07 -6.70 -5.89
CA ILE A 195 -23.01 -7.63 -7.03
C ILE A 195 -23.19 -9.08 -6.55
N LEU A 196 -22.42 -9.48 -5.55
CA LEU A 196 -22.48 -10.85 -5.04
C LEU A 196 -23.82 -11.18 -4.38
N MET A 197 -24.46 -10.21 -3.73
CA MET A 197 -25.82 -10.35 -3.17
C MET A 197 -26.87 -10.51 -4.28
N ASP A 198 -26.80 -9.68 -5.32
CA ASP A 198 -27.76 -9.71 -6.43
C ASP A 198 -27.72 -11.06 -7.18
N TYR A 199 -26.54 -11.69 -7.24
CA TYR A 199 -26.36 -13.04 -7.80
C TYR A 199 -26.45 -14.16 -6.75
N ARG A 200 -26.83 -13.85 -5.49
CA ARG A 200 -26.95 -14.79 -4.36
C ARG A 200 -25.72 -15.66 -4.12
N LEU A 201 -24.57 -15.13 -4.45
CA LEU A 201 -23.28 -15.76 -4.15
C LEU A 201 -22.90 -15.66 -2.68
N ILE A 202 -23.49 -14.69 -1.99
CA ILE A 202 -23.41 -14.49 -0.55
C ILE A 202 -24.82 -14.25 0.01
N ASP A 203 -25.07 -14.70 1.25
CA ASP A 203 -26.37 -14.58 1.91
C ASP A 203 -26.50 -13.32 2.75
N LYS A 204 -25.38 -12.70 3.12
CA LYS A 204 -25.29 -11.46 3.91
C LYS A 204 -24.34 -10.49 3.24
N PRO A 205 -24.54 -9.18 3.40
CA PRO A 205 -23.61 -8.18 2.91
C PRO A 205 -22.19 -8.39 3.44
N LEU A 206 -21.19 -8.13 2.61
CA LEU A 206 -19.81 -8.10 3.04
C LEU A 206 -19.60 -6.90 3.98
N THR A 207 -19.08 -7.17 5.15
CA THR A 207 -18.82 -6.15 6.18
C THR A 207 -17.33 -5.85 6.21
N ALA A 208 -16.98 -4.56 6.30
CA ALA A 208 -15.59 -4.12 6.32
C ALA A 208 -15.37 -2.99 7.32
N THR A 209 -14.20 -2.97 7.95
CA THR A 209 -13.79 -1.89 8.84
C THR A 209 -12.33 -1.50 8.62
N VAL A 210 -12.03 -0.21 8.73
CA VAL A 210 -10.64 0.28 8.75
C VAL A 210 -10.10 0.18 10.16
N ARG A 211 -8.98 -0.52 10.32
CA ARG A 211 -8.23 -0.61 11.57
C ARG A 211 -7.04 0.35 11.53
N LYS A 212 -7.04 1.30 12.45
CA LYS A 212 -5.97 2.31 12.59
C LYS A 212 -5.30 2.20 13.94
N GLY A 213 -4.06 2.65 14.04
CA GLY A 213 -3.38 2.81 15.32
C GLY A 213 -4.18 3.74 16.26
N LYS A 214 -4.07 3.48 17.56
CA LYS A 214 -4.82 4.24 18.57
C LYS A 214 -4.55 5.75 18.54
N GLU A 215 -3.39 6.16 18.07
CA GLU A 215 -2.98 7.57 17.91
C GLU A 215 -3.79 8.33 16.84
N HIS A 216 -4.58 7.63 16.05
CA HIS A 216 -5.52 8.24 15.10
C HIS A 216 -6.87 8.60 15.74
N TYR A 217 -7.11 8.18 16.98
CA TYR A 217 -8.38 8.41 17.65
C TYR A 217 -8.29 9.46 18.74
N PHE A 218 -9.39 10.17 18.95
CA PHE A 218 -9.54 11.18 19.99
C PHE A 218 -9.54 10.58 21.39
N CYS A 219 -8.78 11.18 22.30
CA CYS A 219 -8.69 10.81 23.70
C CYS A 219 -9.32 11.89 24.60
N LEU A 220 -10.43 11.57 25.22
CA LEU A 220 -11.14 12.50 26.10
C LEU A 220 -10.30 12.91 27.34
N PHE A 221 -9.55 11.98 27.93
CA PHE A 221 -8.65 12.28 29.04
C PHE A 221 -7.60 13.31 28.65
N ARG A 222 -6.87 13.08 27.53
CA ARG A 222 -5.81 13.97 27.08
C ARG A 222 -6.31 15.33 26.61
N TYR A 223 -7.52 15.34 26.02
CA TYR A 223 -8.18 16.58 25.64
C TYR A 223 -8.49 17.44 26.86
N ASN A 224 -9.10 16.87 27.91
CA ASN A 224 -9.43 17.59 29.15
C ASN A 224 -8.13 18.08 29.84
N ASP A 225 -7.10 17.24 29.96
CA ASP A 225 -5.81 17.63 30.56
C ASP A 225 -5.14 18.76 29.74
N TYR A 226 -5.21 18.71 28.41
CA TYR A 226 -4.69 19.78 27.56
C TYR A 226 -5.51 21.06 27.69
N LEU A 227 -6.83 20.95 27.67
CA LEU A 227 -7.75 22.07 27.83
C LEU A 227 -7.53 22.80 29.17
N ASP A 228 -7.40 22.08 30.27
CA ASP A 228 -7.12 22.63 31.60
C ASP A 228 -5.76 23.37 31.65
N LYS A 229 -4.79 22.90 30.92
CA LYS A 229 -3.47 23.57 30.80
C LYS A 229 -3.56 24.86 30.00
N ILE A 230 -4.22 24.88 28.85
CA ILE A 230 -4.29 26.06 27.96
C ILE A 230 -5.24 27.13 28.51
N LYS A 231 -6.28 26.76 29.26
CA LYS A 231 -7.18 27.72 29.92
C LYS A 231 -6.46 28.63 30.94
N LYS A 232 -5.31 28.20 31.48
CA LYS A 232 -4.49 29.03 32.38
C LYS A 232 -3.76 30.15 31.66
N TYR A 233 -3.66 30.10 30.33
CA TYR A 233 -2.93 31.09 29.50
C TYR A 233 -3.79 31.50 28.29
N PRO A 234 -4.94 32.20 28.51
CA PRO A 234 -5.88 32.52 27.46
C PRO A 234 -5.28 33.44 26.38
N ASP A 235 -4.40 34.36 26.74
CA ASP A 235 -3.73 35.26 25.79
C ASP A 235 -2.89 34.48 24.77
N LYS A 236 -2.24 33.41 25.20
CA LYS A 236 -1.37 32.60 24.34
C LYS A 236 -2.16 31.59 23.49
N TYR A 237 -3.24 31.05 24.01
CA TYR A 237 -3.97 29.92 23.40
C TYR A 237 -5.41 30.26 23.00
N GLY A 238 -5.80 31.52 23.00
CA GLY A 238 -7.18 31.97 22.71
C GLY A 238 -7.70 31.48 21.37
N LYS A 239 -6.88 31.46 20.31
CA LYS A 239 -7.26 30.91 19.01
C LYS A 239 -7.63 29.41 19.07
N ILE A 240 -6.93 28.63 19.90
CA ILE A 240 -7.18 27.18 20.06
C ILE A 240 -8.45 26.98 20.89
N LEU A 241 -8.63 27.75 21.98
CA LEU A 241 -9.84 27.69 22.80
C LEU A 241 -11.07 28.01 21.96
N SER A 242 -11.06 29.11 21.20
CA SER A 242 -12.15 29.48 20.28
C SER A 242 -12.40 28.43 19.20
N PHE A 243 -11.34 27.77 18.69
CA PHE A 243 -11.49 26.67 17.75
C PHE A 243 -12.24 25.49 18.39
N PHE A 244 -11.85 25.06 19.59
CA PHE A 244 -12.51 23.94 20.27
C PHE A 244 -13.99 24.22 20.56
N GLU A 245 -14.33 25.44 20.98
CA GLU A 245 -15.71 25.85 21.24
C GLU A 245 -16.53 25.93 19.96
N ARG A 246 -16.05 26.65 18.95
CA ARG A 246 -16.75 26.84 17.67
C ARG A 246 -17.03 25.54 16.95
N THR A 247 -16.10 24.59 16.99
CA THR A 247 -16.22 23.31 16.31
C THR A 247 -16.99 22.27 17.11
N LYS A 248 -17.29 22.52 18.38
CA LYS A 248 -17.77 21.51 19.35
C LYS A 248 -16.88 20.29 19.33
N PHE A 249 -15.56 20.51 19.39
CA PHE A 249 -14.53 19.52 19.09
C PHE A 249 -14.70 18.25 19.93
N LYS A 250 -14.95 18.39 21.26
CA LYS A 250 -15.18 17.27 22.17
C LYS A 250 -16.29 16.33 21.69
N ASP A 251 -17.38 16.90 21.17
CA ASP A 251 -18.57 16.12 20.81
C ASP A 251 -18.46 15.49 19.42
N LYS A 252 -17.73 16.13 18.49
CA LYS A 252 -17.62 15.68 17.10
C LYS A 252 -16.38 14.85 16.83
N ALA A 253 -15.27 15.08 17.55
CA ALA A 253 -14.02 14.40 17.32
C ALA A 253 -14.10 12.93 17.72
N PHE A 254 -13.70 12.06 16.80
CA PHE A 254 -13.47 10.64 17.03
C PHE A 254 -12.25 10.18 16.22
N ASP A 255 -12.37 10.11 14.90
CA ASP A 255 -11.25 9.87 13.98
C ASP A 255 -10.56 11.22 13.69
N LEU A 256 -9.34 11.39 14.19
CA LEU A 256 -8.59 12.64 14.08
C LEU A 256 -8.04 12.90 12.67
N ASP A 257 -8.00 11.89 11.79
CA ASP A 257 -7.61 12.08 10.40
C ASP A 257 -8.68 12.86 9.63
N ASN A 258 -9.95 12.73 10.05
CA ASN A 258 -11.08 13.46 9.47
C ASN A 258 -11.30 14.83 10.12
N ALA A 259 -10.63 15.13 11.24
CA ALA A 259 -10.88 16.33 12.04
C ALA A 259 -10.24 17.61 11.51
N LYS A 260 -9.47 17.57 10.41
CA LYS A 260 -8.76 18.72 9.77
C LYS A 260 -7.99 19.59 10.78
N ILE A 261 -7.29 18.97 11.73
CA ILE A 261 -6.49 19.64 12.75
C ILE A 261 -5.00 19.55 12.44
N PRO A 262 -4.20 20.55 12.86
CA PRO A 262 -2.75 20.49 12.70
C PRO A 262 -2.14 19.26 13.40
N GLY A 263 -1.11 18.65 12.80
CA GLY A 263 -0.46 17.44 13.33
C GLY A 263 0.03 17.58 14.78
N TRP A 264 0.58 18.75 15.16
CA TRP A 264 1.00 19.02 16.53
C TRP A 264 -0.16 19.00 17.54
N LEU A 265 -1.36 19.45 17.14
CA LEU A 265 -2.56 19.41 17.98
C LEU A 265 -3.10 17.99 18.08
N LYS A 266 -3.10 17.24 16.97
CA LYS A 266 -3.42 15.80 16.95
C LYS A 266 -2.60 15.05 18.00
N GLY A 267 -1.29 15.28 18.08
CA GLY A 267 -0.40 14.67 19.06
C GLY A 267 -0.71 15.02 20.53
N LYS A 268 -1.45 16.11 20.81
CA LYS A 268 -1.88 16.50 22.17
C LYS A 268 -3.17 15.80 22.61
N VAL A 269 -4.08 15.52 21.68
CA VAL A 269 -5.44 15.03 21.98
C VAL A 269 -5.70 13.59 21.54
N CYS A 270 -4.73 12.90 20.93
CA CYS A 270 -4.87 11.50 20.49
C CYS A 270 -4.71 10.50 21.65
N VAL A 271 -5.22 9.28 21.44
CA VAL A 271 -5.03 8.17 22.38
C VAL A 271 -3.56 7.80 22.43
N LYS A 272 -2.97 7.81 23.64
CA LYS A 272 -1.61 7.31 23.92
C LYS A 272 -1.64 6.47 25.20
N GLY A 273 -0.86 5.41 25.23
CA GLY A 273 -0.79 4.56 26.40
C GLY A 273 -1.96 3.55 26.51
N SER A 274 -2.20 3.01 27.71
CA SER A 274 -3.28 2.09 28.01
C SER A 274 -4.56 2.85 28.36
N CYS A 275 -5.70 2.34 27.91
CA CYS A 275 -7.01 2.83 28.31
C CYS A 275 -7.59 2.02 29.48
N THR A 276 -6.89 1.01 29.97
CA THR A 276 -7.32 0.19 31.12
C THR A 276 -7.36 1.05 32.38
N GLY A 277 -8.50 1.07 33.06
CA GLY A 277 -8.72 1.88 34.28
C GLY A 277 -8.84 3.40 34.02
N CYS A 278 -9.10 3.83 32.79
CA CYS A 278 -9.31 5.24 32.48
C CYS A 278 -10.59 5.78 33.15
N VAL A 279 -10.49 6.89 33.88
CA VAL A 279 -11.62 7.52 34.59
C VAL A 279 -12.75 7.99 33.67
N TYR A 280 -12.44 8.21 32.39
CA TYR A 280 -13.43 8.63 31.37
C TYR A 280 -13.93 7.46 30.52
N ALA A 281 -13.65 6.20 30.86
CA ALA A 281 -14.01 5.04 30.04
C ALA A 281 -15.49 4.96 29.71
N GLY A 282 -16.38 5.40 30.64
CA GLY A 282 -17.83 5.42 30.46
C GLY A 282 -18.35 6.46 29.46
N GLU A 283 -17.63 7.55 29.25
CA GLU A 283 -18.00 8.65 28.34
C GLU A 283 -17.16 8.67 27.05
N CYS A 284 -16.08 7.87 27.02
CA CYS A 284 -15.10 7.94 25.95
C CYS A 284 -15.54 7.16 24.72
N LYS A 285 -15.74 7.85 23.59
CA LYS A 285 -16.10 7.24 22.30
C LYS A 285 -15.12 6.14 21.87
N TYR A 286 -13.82 6.31 22.11
CA TYR A 286 -12.83 5.29 21.80
C TYR A 286 -12.99 4.03 22.65
N SER A 287 -13.33 4.18 23.92
CA SER A 287 -13.63 3.04 24.81
C SER A 287 -14.87 2.27 24.35
N HIS A 288 -15.92 2.96 23.97
CA HIS A 288 -17.12 2.35 23.38
C HIS A 288 -16.83 1.64 22.08
N TYR A 289 -16.12 2.31 21.15
CA TYR A 289 -15.70 1.74 19.88
C TYR A 289 -14.93 0.42 20.06
N ILE A 290 -13.94 0.37 20.96
CA ILE A 290 -13.19 -0.87 21.21
C ILE A 290 -14.11 -1.99 21.73
N LYS A 291 -15.05 -1.68 22.61
CA LYS A 291 -16.00 -2.67 23.13
C LYS A 291 -16.97 -3.17 22.04
N GLU A 292 -17.54 -2.28 21.24
CA GLU A 292 -18.44 -2.62 20.16
C GLU A 292 -17.72 -3.49 19.11
N GLU A 293 -16.52 -3.07 18.68
CA GLU A 293 -15.74 -3.79 17.69
C GLU A 293 -15.24 -5.15 18.20
N SER A 294 -14.94 -5.29 19.48
CA SER A 294 -14.58 -6.59 20.08
C SER A 294 -15.74 -7.58 20.06
N ASN A 295 -16.97 -7.09 20.11
CA ASN A 295 -18.20 -7.88 20.10
C ASN A 295 -18.77 -8.12 18.68
N PHE A 296 -18.29 -7.40 17.68
CA PHE A 296 -18.79 -7.54 16.30
C PHE A 296 -18.30 -8.85 15.67
N ARG A 297 -19.20 -9.85 15.54
CA ARG A 297 -18.85 -11.22 15.12
C ARG A 297 -18.84 -11.43 13.61
N ASP A 298 -19.62 -10.67 12.86
CA ASP A 298 -19.86 -10.87 11.41
C ASP A 298 -18.93 -10.01 10.51
N LEU A 299 -17.67 -9.81 10.91
CA LEU A 299 -16.72 -9.06 10.11
C LEU A 299 -16.15 -9.91 8.98
N THR A 300 -16.29 -9.44 7.71
CA THR A 300 -15.71 -10.11 6.54
C THR A 300 -14.29 -9.64 6.29
N PHE A 301 -14.05 -8.33 6.28
CA PHE A 301 -12.76 -7.72 6.01
C PHE A 301 -12.35 -6.75 7.12
N GLN A 302 -11.09 -6.81 7.49
CA GLN A 302 -10.43 -5.76 8.26
C GLN A 302 -9.30 -5.18 7.42
N VAL A 303 -9.35 -3.88 7.17
CA VAL A 303 -8.39 -3.17 6.33
C VAL A 303 -7.48 -2.33 7.21
N THR A 304 -6.17 -2.43 7.00
CA THR A 304 -5.17 -1.75 7.84
C THR A 304 -3.98 -1.28 7.00
N ASN A 305 -3.00 -0.62 7.64
CA ASN A 305 -1.71 -0.35 7.01
C ASN A 305 -0.66 -1.39 7.39
N HIS A 306 0.44 -1.43 6.62
CA HIS A 306 1.54 -2.35 6.86
C HIS A 306 2.12 -2.21 8.28
N ASN A 307 2.25 -0.98 8.78
CA ASN A 307 2.82 -0.73 10.11
C ASN A 307 1.97 -1.33 11.23
N LEU A 308 0.65 -1.15 11.19
CA LEU A 308 -0.23 -1.72 12.21
C LEU A 308 -0.32 -3.25 12.09
N PHE A 309 -0.34 -3.80 10.87
CA PHE A 309 -0.26 -5.22 10.62
C PHE A 309 1.02 -5.80 11.25
N LEU A 310 2.20 -5.29 10.89
CA LEU A 310 3.47 -5.75 11.42
C LEU A 310 3.62 -5.51 12.92
N ALA A 311 3.07 -4.44 13.46
CA ALA A 311 3.04 -4.18 14.89
C ALA A 311 2.22 -5.25 15.64
N SER A 312 1.12 -5.72 15.06
CA SER A 312 0.32 -6.80 15.63
C SER A 312 1.09 -8.13 15.66
N GLU A 313 1.88 -8.41 14.62
CA GLU A 313 2.72 -9.59 14.54
C GLU A 313 3.90 -9.53 15.54
N ARG A 314 4.51 -8.33 15.69
CA ARG A 314 5.62 -8.13 16.63
C ARG A 314 5.22 -8.25 18.11
N PHE A 315 4.10 -7.67 18.49
CA PHE A 315 3.72 -7.51 19.90
C PHE A 315 2.68 -8.52 20.37
N GLY A 316 2.18 -9.34 19.46
CA GLY A 316 0.99 -10.13 19.67
C GLY A 316 -0.25 -9.23 19.74
N LEU A 317 -1.41 -9.84 19.63
CA LEU A 317 -2.69 -9.16 19.91
C LEU A 317 -2.99 -9.38 21.39
N PRO A 318 -2.83 -8.39 22.28
CA PRO A 318 -3.36 -8.51 23.63
C PRO A 318 -4.85 -8.79 23.50
N GLU A 319 -5.34 -9.88 24.08
CA GLU A 319 -6.72 -10.35 23.95
C GLU A 319 -7.79 -9.27 24.25
N ASN A 320 -7.40 -8.17 24.88
CA ASN A 320 -8.29 -7.10 25.33
C ASN A 320 -8.06 -5.73 24.66
N ILE A 321 -7.11 -5.57 23.72
CA ILE A 321 -6.77 -4.24 23.13
C ILE A 321 -6.53 -4.35 21.63
N GLY A 322 -6.72 -5.50 21.03
CA GLY A 322 -6.43 -5.74 19.62
C GLY A 322 -7.47 -5.12 18.69
N LEU A 323 -7.08 -4.05 18.02
CA LEU A 323 -7.86 -3.51 16.89
C LEU A 323 -7.92 -4.50 15.73
N LEU A 324 -6.87 -5.32 15.54
CA LEU A 324 -6.81 -6.39 14.55
C LEU A 324 -7.13 -7.74 15.20
N ARG A 325 -7.95 -8.53 14.51
CA ARG A 325 -8.22 -9.92 14.87
C ARG A 325 -7.28 -10.84 14.10
N LYS A 326 -7.03 -12.03 14.62
CA LYS A 326 -6.35 -13.08 13.88
C LYS A 326 -7.13 -13.39 12.61
N SER A 327 -6.40 -13.65 11.54
CA SER A 327 -6.96 -13.95 10.22
C SER A 327 -6.27 -15.18 9.67
N ARG A 328 -7.05 -16.10 9.12
CA ARG A 328 -6.52 -17.23 8.34
C ARG A 328 -5.98 -16.78 6.99
N PHE A 329 -6.58 -15.75 6.40
CA PHE A 329 -6.22 -15.20 5.10
C PHE A 329 -5.79 -13.76 5.23
N VAL A 330 -4.61 -13.44 4.69
CA VAL A 330 -4.02 -12.12 4.73
C VAL A 330 -3.62 -11.69 3.32
N VAL A 331 -4.02 -10.50 2.95
CA VAL A 331 -3.61 -9.85 1.70
C VAL A 331 -2.73 -8.67 2.05
N ILE A 332 -1.54 -8.62 1.46
CA ILE A 332 -0.60 -7.50 1.58
C ILE A 332 -0.54 -6.83 0.22
N ASP A 333 -1.26 -5.73 0.08
CA ASP A 333 -1.30 -4.90 -1.12
C ASP A 333 -0.19 -3.86 -1.09
N GLU A 334 0.36 -3.50 -2.25
CA GLU A 334 1.59 -2.70 -2.38
C GLU A 334 2.77 -3.29 -1.57
N ALA A 335 2.95 -4.60 -1.68
CA ALA A 335 3.86 -5.40 -0.86
C ALA A 335 5.34 -4.95 -0.96
N HIS A 336 5.72 -4.22 -2.02
CA HIS A 336 7.06 -3.64 -2.18
C HIS A 336 7.42 -2.67 -1.03
N LYS A 337 6.44 -2.12 -0.31
CA LYS A 337 6.64 -1.21 0.85
C LYS A 337 6.74 -1.93 2.18
N LEU A 338 6.48 -3.23 2.22
CA LEU A 338 6.43 -4.00 3.47
C LEU A 338 7.78 -4.01 4.21
N LYS A 339 8.88 -4.08 3.47
CA LYS A 339 10.24 -4.07 4.03
C LYS A 339 10.55 -2.79 4.81
N ASP A 340 10.16 -1.62 4.28
CA ASP A 340 10.41 -0.35 4.97
C ASP A 340 9.52 -0.22 6.21
N ALA A 341 8.27 -0.63 6.13
CA ALA A 341 7.41 -0.75 7.29
C ALA A 341 7.98 -1.73 8.35
N ALA A 342 8.62 -2.82 7.91
CA ALA A 342 9.28 -3.75 8.82
C ALA A 342 10.47 -3.11 9.54
N LYS A 343 11.31 -2.35 8.84
CA LYS A 343 12.42 -1.60 9.47
C LYS A 343 11.90 -0.64 10.54
N ASP A 344 10.83 0.10 10.25
CA ASP A 344 10.22 1.03 11.20
C ASP A 344 9.66 0.30 12.44
N ILE A 345 8.98 -0.82 12.23
CA ILE A 345 8.32 -1.56 13.33
C ILE A 345 9.33 -2.30 14.20
N TRP A 346 10.34 -2.96 13.63
CA TRP A 346 11.37 -3.65 14.39
C TRP A 346 12.56 -2.77 14.77
N GLY A 347 12.64 -1.55 14.25
CA GLY A 347 13.57 -0.53 14.68
C GLY A 347 13.22 0.08 16.04
N GLU A 348 14.19 0.80 16.60
CA GLU A 348 14.00 1.63 17.78
C GLU A 348 14.57 3.03 17.51
N ARG A 349 13.94 4.02 18.14
CA ARG A 349 14.33 5.43 18.01
C ARG A 349 14.30 6.10 19.38
N LEU A 350 15.41 6.73 19.77
CA LEU A 350 15.54 7.55 20.95
C LEU A 350 15.85 8.98 20.51
N CYS A 351 14.88 9.89 20.64
CA CYS A 351 15.09 11.31 20.37
C CYS A 351 15.66 12.00 21.61
N GLU A 352 16.44 13.06 21.39
CA GLU A 352 17.07 13.85 22.43
C GLU A 352 16.10 14.29 23.53
N ASP A 353 14.86 14.64 23.20
CA ASP A 353 13.85 15.08 24.16
C ASP A 353 12.97 13.95 24.73
N THR A 354 13.23 12.70 24.39
CA THR A 354 12.39 11.57 24.84
C THR A 354 12.47 11.39 26.36
N VAL A 355 13.68 11.43 26.92
CA VAL A 355 13.91 11.26 28.37
C VAL A 355 13.37 12.46 29.14
N SER A 356 13.65 13.70 28.68
CA SER A 356 13.14 14.92 29.33
C SER A 356 11.60 14.99 29.31
N THR A 357 10.97 14.51 28.26
CA THR A 357 9.50 14.41 28.17
C THR A 357 8.97 13.40 29.22
N TYR A 358 9.64 12.27 29.38
CA TYR A 358 9.29 11.27 30.38
C TYR A 358 9.48 11.81 31.81
N THR A 359 10.65 12.37 32.14
CA THR A 359 10.95 12.90 33.47
C THR A 359 10.02 14.05 33.86
N ASN A 360 9.70 14.96 32.93
CA ASN A 360 8.71 16.01 33.15
C ASN A 360 7.30 15.44 33.46
N THR A 361 6.92 14.35 32.79
CA THR A 361 5.65 13.68 33.08
C THR A 361 5.66 13.12 34.50
N VAL A 362 6.73 12.45 34.90
CA VAL A 362 6.89 11.92 36.28
C VAL A 362 6.87 13.08 37.31
N ARG A 363 7.63 14.17 37.07
CA ARG A 363 7.59 15.36 37.95
C ARG A 363 6.19 15.94 38.11
N HIS A 364 5.43 15.99 37.03
CA HIS A 364 4.07 16.55 37.08
C HIS A 364 3.12 15.72 37.91
N MET A 365 3.29 14.41 37.92
CA MET A 365 2.50 13.50 38.73
C MET A 365 2.89 13.55 40.19
N CYS A 366 4.18 13.54 40.49
CA CYS A 366 4.71 13.62 41.85
C CYS A 366 4.41 14.96 42.57
N ARG A 367 4.10 16.04 41.83
CA ARG A 367 3.70 17.34 42.47
C ARG A 367 2.38 17.26 43.24
N ARG A 368 1.56 16.24 43.00
CA ARG A 368 0.30 16.00 43.72
C ARG A 368 0.48 15.06 44.97
N GLU A 369 1.65 14.47 45.11
CA GLU A 369 1.97 13.51 46.20
C GLU A 369 3.27 13.95 46.83
N GLU A 370 3.40 13.90 48.17
CA GLU A 370 4.53 14.40 48.98
C GLU A 370 5.88 13.68 48.72
N MET A 371 5.96 12.82 47.70
CA MET A 371 7.10 11.93 47.40
C MET A 371 8.17 12.53 46.46
N LEU A 372 8.19 13.85 46.24
CA LEU A 372 9.07 14.50 45.24
C LEU A 372 10.56 14.41 45.57
N SER A 373 10.94 14.23 46.80
CA SER A 373 12.35 14.21 47.23
C SER A 373 13.10 12.99 46.74
N GLU A 374 12.49 11.78 46.76
CA GLU A 374 13.11 10.53 46.31
C GLU A 374 13.35 10.48 44.80
N TYR A 375 12.42 11.07 44.01
CA TYR A 375 12.52 11.09 42.55
C TYR A 375 13.48 12.17 42.02
N LYS A 376 13.65 13.30 42.73
CA LYS A 376 14.35 14.46 42.22
C LYS A 376 15.77 14.15 41.73
N ASN A 377 16.52 13.36 42.48
CA ASN A 377 17.89 12.99 42.14
C ASN A 377 17.94 12.06 40.92
N LEU A 378 17.08 11.02 40.88
CA LEU A 378 17.01 10.08 39.77
C LEU A 378 16.54 10.72 38.45
N LEU A 379 15.57 11.65 38.53
CA LEU A 379 15.09 12.39 37.35
C LEU A 379 16.18 13.31 36.78
N SER A 380 16.93 14.01 37.67
CA SER A 380 18.05 14.84 37.27
C SER A 380 19.22 14.04 36.71
N GLU A 381 19.50 12.88 37.29
CA GLU A 381 20.52 11.94 36.80
C GLU A 381 20.15 11.41 35.42
N ALA A 382 18.90 11.00 35.17
CA ALA A 382 18.44 10.50 33.87
C ALA A 382 18.58 11.58 32.79
N GLU A 383 18.21 12.83 33.08
CA GLU A 383 18.38 13.96 32.16
C GLU A 383 19.84 14.27 31.87
N GLY A 384 20.70 14.27 32.92
CA GLY A 384 22.13 14.51 32.74
C GLY A 384 22.83 13.40 31.93
N LEU A 385 22.46 12.14 32.14
CA LEU A 385 22.98 11.02 31.36
C LEU A 385 22.53 11.09 29.91
N ASN A 386 21.27 11.48 29.66
CA ASN A 386 20.75 11.67 28.30
C ASN A 386 21.44 12.85 27.59
N CYS A 387 21.65 13.97 28.27
CA CYS A 387 22.37 15.13 27.73
C CYS A 387 23.77 14.71 27.27
N LYS A 388 24.56 14.08 28.14
CA LYS A 388 25.90 13.58 27.81
C LYS A 388 25.91 12.58 26.66
N LEU A 389 24.91 11.71 26.56
CA LEU A 389 24.77 10.77 25.45
C LEU A 389 24.59 11.51 24.12
N PHE A 390 23.74 12.53 24.09
CA PHE A 390 23.47 13.29 22.87
C PHE A 390 24.57 14.31 22.56
N GLU A 391 25.31 14.81 23.52
CA GLU A 391 26.54 15.59 23.31
C GLU A 391 27.60 14.73 22.58
N LEU A 392 27.88 13.50 23.06
CA LEU A 392 28.78 12.59 22.37
C LEU A 392 28.27 12.21 20.97
N LEU A 393 26.96 12.05 20.81
CA LEU A 393 26.36 11.74 19.51
C LEU A 393 26.55 12.92 18.54
N ALA A 394 26.42 14.16 19.02
CA ALA A 394 26.64 15.36 18.22
C ALA A 394 28.12 15.49 17.78
N ASP A 395 29.05 15.26 18.68
CA ASP A 395 30.48 15.35 18.41
C ASP A 395 30.94 14.30 17.38
N GLU A 396 30.49 13.04 17.54
CA GLU A 396 30.86 11.94 16.64
C GLU A 396 30.09 11.99 15.29
N SER A 397 28.89 12.60 15.23
CA SER A 397 28.11 12.76 14.00
C SER A 397 28.46 14.00 13.17
N CYS A 398 29.29 14.90 13.68
CA CYS A 398 29.72 16.15 13.00
C CYS A 398 30.75 15.95 11.90
N ALA A 399 31.32 14.76 11.75
CA ALA A 399 32.27 14.45 10.70
C ALA A 399 31.54 13.94 9.45
N GLU A 400 31.44 14.79 8.45
CA GLU A 400 31.06 14.56 7.05
C GLU A 400 29.57 14.56 6.67
N ASP A 401 29.20 15.53 5.83
CA ASP A 401 28.01 15.66 4.97
C ASP A 401 26.62 15.72 5.61
N ARG A 402 26.28 16.88 6.17
CA ARG A 402 24.93 17.21 6.67
C ARG A 402 23.85 17.47 5.60
N GLU A 403 24.16 17.48 4.31
CA GLU A 403 23.17 17.82 3.27
C GLU A 403 22.28 16.67 2.81
N ASP A 404 22.71 15.42 3.01
CA ASP A 404 21.88 14.22 2.73
C ASP A 404 21.67 13.38 4.00
N ASN A 405 21.10 13.99 5.05
CA ASN A 405 20.89 13.47 6.41
C ASN A 405 20.11 12.16 6.53
N ARG A 406 20.50 11.11 5.80
CA ARG A 406 19.98 9.76 5.97
C ARG A 406 21.12 8.80 6.33
N GLY A 407 21.59 8.97 7.58
CA GLY A 407 22.19 7.92 8.35
C GLY A 407 23.41 7.22 7.74
N SER A 408 24.60 7.81 7.85
CA SER A 408 25.82 7.02 7.88
C SER A 408 25.77 6.03 9.05
N ILE A 409 26.36 4.83 8.89
CA ILE A 409 26.49 3.87 10.00
C ILE A 409 27.21 4.57 11.16
N PHE A 410 26.59 4.47 12.32
CA PHE A 410 27.13 5.00 13.55
C PHE A 410 27.45 3.84 14.51
N ASN A 411 28.69 3.75 14.95
CA ASN A 411 29.09 2.72 15.90
C ASN A 411 29.00 3.25 17.33
N ILE A 412 28.23 2.59 18.18
CA ILE A 412 28.11 2.94 19.59
C ILE A 412 29.44 2.70 20.30
N SER A 413 30.06 3.78 20.77
CA SER A 413 31.34 3.72 21.49
C SER A 413 31.18 3.08 22.88
N SER A 414 32.31 2.68 23.51
CA SER A 414 32.32 2.14 24.85
C SER A 414 31.81 3.14 25.91
N GLN A 415 32.07 4.46 25.68
CA GLN A 415 31.56 5.52 26.55
C GLN A 415 30.05 5.63 26.44
N MET A 416 29.50 5.61 25.20
CA MET A 416 28.05 5.58 25.00
C MET A 416 27.39 4.35 25.60
N THR A 417 28.00 3.17 25.45
CA THR A 417 27.49 1.92 26.05
C THR A 417 27.39 2.06 27.56
N SER A 418 28.37 2.69 28.23
CA SER A 418 28.34 2.98 29.67
C SER A 418 27.19 3.93 30.03
N LEU A 419 27.02 5.04 29.29
CA LEU A 419 25.93 5.99 29.52
C LEU A 419 24.55 5.37 29.28
N ILE A 420 24.38 4.57 28.23
CA ILE A 420 23.14 3.85 27.90
C ILE A 420 22.81 2.86 29.05
N THR A 421 23.80 2.13 29.55
CA THR A 421 23.61 1.16 30.65
C THR A 421 23.18 1.87 31.92
N ARG A 422 23.85 2.97 32.31
CA ARG A 422 23.50 3.76 33.48
C ARG A 422 22.10 4.37 33.32
N LEU A 423 21.79 4.97 32.18
CA LEU A 423 20.46 5.55 31.88
C LEU A 423 19.36 4.50 31.98
N LEU A 424 19.60 3.29 31.44
CA LEU A 424 18.66 2.17 31.54
C LEU A 424 18.39 1.78 33.00
N ASN A 425 19.43 1.72 33.82
CA ASN A 425 19.29 1.39 35.24
C ASN A 425 18.54 2.49 35.99
N THR A 426 18.88 3.77 35.75
CA THR A 426 18.18 4.92 36.37
C THR A 426 16.70 4.94 36.01
N ILE A 427 16.34 4.68 34.72
CA ILE A 427 14.93 4.59 34.29
C ILE A 427 14.22 3.44 35.02
N LYS A 428 14.87 2.27 35.19
CA LYS A 428 14.29 1.14 35.94
C LYS A 428 14.07 1.47 37.44
N GLU A 429 14.98 2.20 38.05
CA GLU A 429 14.80 2.62 39.45
C GLU A 429 13.63 3.63 39.56
N ILE A 430 13.53 4.60 38.67
CA ILE A 430 12.36 5.50 38.61
C ILE A 430 11.08 4.68 38.52
N GLU A 431 11.03 3.66 37.65
CA GLU A 431 9.83 2.84 37.46
C GLU A 431 9.50 1.96 38.66
N LYS A 432 10.49 1.44 39.38
CA LYS A 432 10.27 0.69 40.63
C LYS A 432 9.57 1.55 41.68
N LEU A 433 10.03 2.78 41.87
CA LEU A 433 9.38 3.72 42.78
C LEU A 433 7.96 4.07 42.30
N ARG A 434 7.76 4.24 41.00
CA ARG A 434 6.47 4.63 40.41
C ARG A 434 5.38 3.56 40.50
N ILE A 435 5.71 2.28 40.36
CA ILE A 435 4.77 1.16 40.49
C ILE A 435 4.04 1.19 41.85
N ARG A 436 4.62 1.80 42.85
CA ARG A 436 3.99 2.00 44.17
C ARG A 436 2.87 3.06 44.14
N VAL A 437 2.82 3.91 43.12
CA VAL A 437 2.00 5.12 43.11
C VAL A 437 0.88 5.11 42.08
N SER A 438 1.07 4.60 40.89
CA SER A 438 0.00 4.58 39.87
C SER A 438 0.31 3.71 38.61
N GLY A 439 -0.66 2.93 38.17
CA GLY A 439 -0.52 1.96 37.05
C GLY A 439 -0.44 2.53 35.65
N ALA A 440 -0.77 3.82 35.41
CA ALA A 440 -1.10 4.33 34.06
C ALA A 440 0.09 4.81 33.20
N LEU A 441 1.29 4.99 33.73
CA LEU A 441 2.41 5.65 33.04
C LEU A 441 3.52 4.75 32.49
N GLY A 442 3.47 3.46 32.71
CA GLY A 442 4.51 2.49 32.32
C GLY A 442 4.88 2.41 30.84
N LEU A 443 4.09 2.99 29.93
CA LEU A 443 4.31 2.83 28.50
C LEU A 443 5.48 3.64 27.94
N ASN A 444 5.69 4.87 28.42
CA ASN A 444 6.82 5.69 27.94
C ASN A 444 8.15 5.14 28.46
N ALA A 445 8.20 4.72 29.71
CA ALA A 445 9.38 4.08 30.26
C ALA A 445 9.73 2.77 29.55
N LYS A 446 8.74 1.91 29.29
CA LYS A 446 8.94 0.66 28.52
C LYS A 446 9.49 0.92 27.13
N LYS A 447 9.03 2.00 26.45
CA LYS A 447 9.55 2.39 25.14
C LYS A 447 11.03 2.81 25.24
N ILE A 448 11.37 3.63 26.24
CA ILE A 448 12.75 4.06 26.48
C ILE A 448 13.63 2.84 26.83
N GLU A 449 13.19 2.00 27.76
CA GLU A 449 13.92 0.78 28.12
C GLU A 449 14.17 -0.13 26.91
N LYS A 450 13.17 -0.27 26.03
CA LYS A 450 13.28 -1.10 24.84
C LYS A 450 14.33 -0.56 23.89
N ALA A 451 14.30 0.75 23.62
CA ALA A 451 15.28 1.42 22.78
C ALA A 451 16.70 1.28 23.37
N LEU A 452 16.87 1.58 24.66
CA LEU A 452 18.18 1.46 25.33
C LEU A 452 18.71 0.02 25.33
N LYS A 453 17.83 -0.99 25.56
CA LYS A 453 18.21 -2.41 25.48
C LYS A 453 18.64 -2.82 24.07
N ALA A 454 17.98 -2.30 23.04
CA ALA A 454 18.36 -2.57 21.66
C ALA A 454 19.76 -2.03 21.37
N PHE A 455 20.06 -0.80 21.77
CA PHE A 455 21.39 -0.18 21.56
C PHE A 455 22.52 -0.90 22.30
N LEU A 456 22.22 -1.67 23.33
CA LEU A 456 23.21 -2.52 24.04
C LEU A 456 23.52 -3.85 23.31
N GLN A 457 22.94 -4.08 22.13
CA GLN A 457 23.18 -5.29 21.33
C GLN A 457 23.77 -4.94 19.93
N PRO A 458 24.93 -4.26 19.84
CA PRO A 458 25.46 -3.73 18.58
C PRO A 458 25.75 -4.80 17.54
N ALA A 459 26.01 -6.04 17.95
CA ALA A 459 26.21 -7.16 17.03
C ALA A 459 24.95 -7.51 16.19
N GLN A 460 23.76 -7.22 16.71
CA GLN A 460 22.47 -7.60 16.09
C GLN A 460 21.76 -6.47 15.37
N ILE A 461 22.23 -5.24 15.54
CA ILE A 461 21.57 -4.05 15.02
C ILE A 461 22.48 -3.23 14.11
N ILE A 462 21.87 -2.46 13.24
CA ILE A 462 22.49 -1.35 12.50
C ILE A 462 22.04 -0.07 13.20
N THR A 463 22.99 0.82 13.52
CA THR A 463 22.71 2.09 14.18
C THR A 463 23.07 3.28 13.29
N TRP A 464 22.29 4.34 13.40
CA TRP A 464 22.54 5.63 12.73
C TRP A 464 21.97 6.79 13.52
N CYS A 465 22.38 7.99 13.16
CA CYS A 465 21.85 9.23 13.72
C CYS A 465 20.98 9.92 12.69
N GLU A 466 19.86 10.48 13.11
CA GLU A 466 18.99 11.34 12.30
C GLU A 466 18.80 12.69 12.99
N GLU A 467 18.59 13.73 12.19
CA GLU A 467 18.13 15.03 12.66
C GLU A 467 16.69 15.26 12.22
N ASP A 468 15.82 15.54 13.16
CA ASP A 468 14.40 15.84 12.92
C ASP A 468 14.01 17.12 13.66
N ASN A 469 13.59 18.14 12.91
CA ASN A 469 13.20 19.44 13.46
C ASN A 469 14.29 20.08 14.38
N GLY A 470 15.56 19.96 14.03
CA GLY A 470 16.70 20.48 14.79
C GLY A 470 17.03 19.67 16.06
N LYS A 471 16.53 18.44 16.20
CA LYS A 471 16.83 17.53 17.30
C LYS A 471 17.45 16.24 16.79
N LEU A 472 18.45 15.77 17.50
CA LEU A 472 19.09 14.50 17.18
C LEU A 472 18.25 13.32 17.66
N ALA A 473 18.33 12.22 16.91
CA ALA A 473 17.75 10.94 17.26
C ALA A 473 18.75 9.81 16.97
N LEU A 474 18.99 8.99 17.97
CA LEU A 474 19.71 7.74 17.81
C LEU A 474 18.70 6.66 17.36
N CYS A 475 18.96 6.06 16.22
CA CYS A 475 18.08 5.09 15.57
C CYS A 475 18.79 3.74 15.41
N CYS A 476 18.02 2.67 15.40
CA CYS A 476 18.53 1.37 15.01
C CYS A 476 17.46 0.50 14.34
N CYS A 477 17.91 -0.50 13.59
CA CYS A 477 17.08 -1.61 13.14
C CYS A 477 17.87 -2.93 13.20
N PRO A 478 17.19 -4.09 13.22
CA PRO A 478 17.87 -5.37 13.12
C PRO A 478 18.71 -5.48 11.85
N LYS A 479 19.94 -6.05 11.94
CA LYS A 479 20.79 -6.34 10.76
C LYS A 479 20.07 -7.26 9.78
N ASN A 480 19.35 -8.24 10.28
CA ASN A 480 18.67 -9.23 9.47
C ASN A 480 17.15 -9.13 9.62
N ILE A 481 16.55 -8.15 8.93
CA ILE A 481 15.09 -7.98 8.87
C ILE A 481 14.41 -9.22 8.27
N SER A 482 15.05 -9.90 7.31
CA SER A 482 14.51 -11.11 6.69
C SER A 482 14.27 -12.22 7.70
N MET A 483 15.22 -12.45 8.64
CA MET A 483 15.05 -13.42 9.70
C MET A 483 13.95 -13.01 10.68
N VAL A 484 13.87 -11.72 11.00
CA VAL A 484 12.82 -11.19 11.88
C VAL A 484 11.45 -11.40 11.26
N MET A 485 11.27 -11.11 9.98
CA MET A 485 10.01 -11.35 9.26
C MET A 485 9.67 -12.84 9.18
N LYS A 486 10.67 -13.71 8.91
CA LYS A 486 10.46 -15.15 8.92
C LYS A 486 9.83 -15.61 10.24
N HIS A 487 10.41 -15.23 11.36
CA HIS A 487 9.98 -15.72 12.67
C HIS A 487 8.69 -15.09 13.19
N ASN A 488 8.41 -13.84 12.84
CA ASN A 488 7.25 -13.13 13.39
C ASN A 488 6.06 -13.08 12.42
N VAL A 489 6.27 -13.15 11.11
CA VAL A 489 5.21 -13.04 10.13
C VAL A 489 4.94 -14.38 9.46
N TRP A 490 5.98 -14.99 8.87
CA TRP A 490 5.78 -16.18 8.03
C TRP A 490 5.63 -17.50 8.81
N CYS A 491 5.89 -17.52 10.11
CA CYS A 491 5.74 -18.71 10.96
C CYS A 491 4.33 -18.87 11.57
N ASP A 492 3.47 -17.88 11.47
CA ASP A 492 2.09 -17.98 11.95
C ASP A 492 1.24 -18.94 11.05
N PRO A 493 0.04 -19.37 11.44
CA PRO A 493 -0.77 -20.29 10.63
C PRO A 493 -1.49 -19.65 9.46
N ALA A 494 -1.41 -18.33 9.25
CA ALA A 494 -2.11 -17.64 8.15
C ALA A 494 -1.49 -17.94 6.77
N ASN A 495 -2.29 -17.82 5.72
CA ASN A 495 -1.86 -17.86 4.34
C ASN A 495 -1.88 -16.45 3.75
N TYR A 496 -0.84 -16.10 3.00
CA TYR A 496 -0.57 -14.74 2.57
C TYR A 496 -0.61 -14.57 1.06
N ILE A 497 -1.32 -13.56 0.58
CA ILE A 497 -1.13 -12.99 -0.76
C ILE A 497 -0.30 -11.71 -0.62
N LEU A 498 0.83 -11.65 -1.31
CA LEU A 498 1.60 -10.43 -1.51
C LEU A 498 1.37 -9.97 -2.95
N THR A 499 0.86 -8.78 -3.12
CA THR A 499 0.61 -8.23 -4.45
C THR A 499 1.13 -6.81 -4.59
N SER A 500 1.68 -6.52 -5.76
CA SER A 500 2.16 -5.21 -6.18
C SER A 500 2.30 -5.15 -7.69
N GLY A 501 2.43 -3.95 -8.24
CA GLY A 501 2.80 -3.76 -9.65
C GLY A 501 4.27 -4.04 -9.94
N THR A 502 5.11 -4.07 -8.89
CA THR A 502 6.57 -4.20 -9.00
C THR A 502 7.12 -4.93 -7.78
N MET A 503 7.36 -6.21 -7.89
CA MET A 503 8.05 -7.04 -6.88
C MET A 503 9.29 -7.71 -7.46
N SER A 504 9.23 -8.12 -8.72
CA SER A 504 10.40 -8.59 -9.46
C SER A 504 11.28 -7.41 -9.90
N ASP A 505 12.52 -7.68 -10.19
CA ASP A 505 13.45 -6.73 -10.83
C ASP A 505 13.29 -6.68 -12.37
N GLY A 506 12.33 -7.40 -12.90
CA GLY A 506 12.05 -7.59 -14.31
C GLY A 506 12.50 -8.96 -14.84
N GLU A 507 13.18 -9.75 -14.02
CA GLU A 507 13.59 -11.13 -14.33
C GLU A 507 12.91 -12.12 -13.37
N ASP A 508 13.08 -11.96 -12.04
CA ASP A 508 12.49 -12.87 -11.05
C ASP A 508 12.18 -12.20 -9.71
N PHE A 509 11.75 -12.98 -8.72
CA PHE A 509 11.40 -12.52 -7.37
C PHE A 509 12.55 -12.69 -6.36
N THR A 510 13.73 -13.10 -6.77
CA THR A 510 14.84 -13.49 -5.87
C THR A 510 15.22 -12.37 -4.92
N TYR A 511 15.36 -11.15 -5.43
CA TYR A 511 15.67 -9.98 -4.61
C TYR A 511 14.55 -9.70 -3.58
N PHE A 512 13.30 -9.71 -4.03
CA PHE A 512 12.15 -9.47 -3.15
C PHE A 512 12.05 -10.54 -2.06
N GLU A 513 12.19 -11.80 -2.40
CA GLU A 513 12.14 -12.92 -1.45
C GLU A 513 13.24 -12.85 -0.39
N LYS A 514 14.47 -12.52 -0.81
CA LYS A 514 15.61 -12.30 0.09
C LYS A 514 15.29 -11.20 1.11
N GLU A 515 14.87 -10.05 0.63
CA GLU A 515 14.63 -8.86 1.45
C GLU A 515 13.47 -9.00 2.43
N HIS A 516 12.48 -9.82 2.10
CA HIS A 516 11.28 -10.05 2.92
C HIS A 516 11.33 -11.36 3.72
N GLY A 517 12.43 -12.10 3.67
CA GLY A 517 12.58 -13.36 4.41
C GLY A 517 11.75 -14.53 3.86
N ILE A 518 11.16 -14.36 2.68
CA ILE A 518 10.38 -15.40 2.00
C ILE A 518 11.30 -16.49 1.46
N ALA A 519 12.51 -16.15 1.01
CA ALA A 519 13.52 -17.12 0.62
C ALA A 519 13.91 -18.14 1.72
N LEU A 520 13.53 -17.86 2.96
CA LEU A 520 13.77 -18.73 4.13
C LEU A 520 12.59 -19.69 4.41
N ILE A 521 11.54 -19.64 3.62
CA ILE A 521 10.39 -20.54 3.64
C ILE A 521 10.67 -21.69 2.67
N ASP A 522 10.13 -22.88 2.96
CA ASP A 522 10.20 -24.00 2.03
C ASP A 522 9.58 -23.63 0.67
N ARG A 523 10.34 -23.87 -0.41
CA ARG A 523 9.98 -23.46 -1.77
C ARG A 523 8.64 -24.02 -2.25
N GLN A 524 8.26 -25.22 -1.82
CA GLN A 524 6.99 -25.84 -2.15
C GLN A 524 5.78 -25.11 -1.54
N ASN A 525 5.99 -24.30 -0.53
CA ASN A 525 4.97 -23.47 0.14
C ASN A 525 4.83 -22.07 -0.46
N ILE A 526 5.52 -21.81 -1.59
CA ILE A 526 5.52 -20.48 -2.23
C ILE A 526 5.04 -20.65 -3.68
N ILE A 527 3.99 -19.93 -4.05
CA ILE A 527 3.59 -19.76 -5.45
C ILE A 527 4.03 -18.40 -5.96
N ARG A 528 4.50 -18.35 -7.22
CA ARG A 528 4.98 -17.13 -7.89
C ARG A 528 4.25 -16.97 -9.21
N THR A 529 3.63 -15.80 -9.38
CA THR A 529 2.91 -15.48 -10.62
C THR A 529 3.14 -14.02 -10.99
N SER A 530 3.27 -13.78 -12.27
CA SER A 530 3.42 -12.43 -12.83
C SER A 530 2.41 -12.25 -13.96
N PHE A 531 1.68 -11.14 -13.91
CA PHE A 531 0.65 -10.78 -14.88
C PHE A 531 0.98 -9.43 -15.50
N VAL A 532 1.09 -9.43 -16.81
CA VAL A 532 1.36 -8.22 -17.57
C VAL A 532 0.12 -7.32 -17.63
N SER A 533 0.35 -6.04 -17.88
CA SER A 533 -0.72 -5.08 -18.09
C SER A 533 -1.54 -5.44 -19.35
N PRO A 534 -2.88 -5.31 -19.31
CA PRO A 534 -3.72 -5.49 -20.50
C PRO A 534 -3.65 -4.32 -21.47
N PHE A 535 -2.87 -3.28 -21.19
CA PHE A 535 -2.77 -2.08 -22.01
C PHE A 535 -1.80 -2.28 -23.18
N ASP A 536 -2.11 -1.66 -24.32
CA ASP A 536 -1.26 -1.67 -25.51
C ASP A 536 -0.10 -0.70 -25.36
N PHE A 537 1.02 -1.18 -24.84
CA PHE A 537 2.24 -0.38 -24.68
C PHE A 537 2.93 -0.14 -26.02
N GLU A 538 2.80 -1.05 -26.97
CA GLU A 538 3.46 -0.96 -28.27
C GLU A 538 2.94 0.22 -29.09
N SER A 539 1.64 0.37 -29.17
CA SER A 539 1.02 1.49 -29.89
C SER A 539 1.07 2.80 -29.09
N ASN A 540 0.89 2.73 -27.76
CA ASN A 540 0.61 3.88 -26.92
C ASN A 540 1.86 4.53 -26.28
N THR A 541 3.02 3.89 -26.36
CA THR A 541 4.21 4.40 -25.65
C THR A 541 5.47 4.44 -26.51
N ARG A 542 6.42 5.29 -26.09
CA ARG A 542 7.80 5.30 -26.62
C ARG A 542 8.79 5.44 -25.49
N LEU A 543 9.97 4.82 -25.65
CA LEU A 543 11.10 4.89 -24.71
C LEU A 543 12.29 5.56 -25.40
N TYR A 544 12.70 6.70 -24.87
CA TYR A 544 13.87 7.44 -25.36
C TYR A 544 15.02 7.33 -24.37
N ILE A 545 16.14 6.75 -24.82
CA ILE A 545 17.39 6.65 -24.06
C ILE A 545 18.50 7.18 -24.97
N PRO A 546 18.87 8.46 -24.85
CA PRO A 546 19.90 9.06 -25.72
C PRO A 546 21.27 8.44 -25.51
N LYS A 547 21.99 8.19 -26.60
CA LYS A 547 23.34 7.60 -26.58
C LYS A 547 24.45 8.62 -26.31
N ASP A 548 24.14 9.90 -26.41
CA ASP A 548 25.06 11.03 -26.26
C ASP A 548 25.06 11.66 -24.86
N MET A 549 24.31 11.11 -23.91
CA MET A 549 24.35 11.58 -22.53
C MET A 549 25.54 11.00 -21.78
N SER A 550 26.22 11.86 -21.03
CA SER A 550 27.32 11.45 -20.16
C SER A 550 26.84 10.64 -18.96
N ILE A 551 27.75 9.89 -18.37
CA ILE A 551 27.52 9.23 -17.08
C ILE A 551 27.53 10.32 -16.00
N PRO A 552 26.52 10.35 -15.10
CA PRO A 552 26.51 11.31 -14.00
C PRO A 552 27.77 11.19 -13.14
N GLY A 553 28.54 12.28 -13.03
CA GLY A 553 29.63 12.42 -12.08
C GLY A 553 29.14 12.71 -10.65
N SER A 554 29.97 13.42 -9.87
CA SER A 554 29.56 13.92 -8.56
C SER A 554 28.34 14.89 -8.68
N ASN A 555 27.59 15.12 -7.60
CA ASN A 555 26.39 15.97 -7.60
C ASN A 555 26.62 17.43 -8.02
N ASN A 556 27.86 17.85 -8.23
CA ASN A 556 28.27 19.21 -8.62
C ASN A 556 28.83 19.28 -10.05
N ASP A 557 28.63 18.29 -10.88
CA ASP A 557 29.07 18.34 -12.28
C ASP A 557 28.20 19.31 -13.08
N GLU A 558 28.66 20.55 -13.19
CA GLU A 558 27.97 21.65 -13.85
C GLU A 558 27.74 21.37 -15.33
N SER A 559 28.68 20.65 -15.96
CA SER A 559 28.59 20.25 -17.37
C SER A 559 27.45 19.25 -17.59
N TYR A 560 27.28 18.30 -16.66
CA TYR A 560 26.18 17.34 -16.70
C TYR A 560 24.83 18.02 -16.47
N ILE A 561 24.74 18.93 -15.47
CA ILE A 561 23.50 19.69 -15.19
C ILE A 561 23.11 20.52 -16.42
N LYS A 562 24.07 21.15 -17.10
CA LYS A 562 23.81 21.91 -18.30
C LYS A 562 23.29 21.02 -19.43
N ALA A 563 23.94 19.88 -19.69
CA ALA A 563 23.54 18.95 -20.76
C ALA A 563 22.11 18.39 -20.54
N ILE A 564 21.78 17.97 -19.30
CA ILE A 564 20.42 17.50 -19.00
C ILE A 564 19.38 18.63 -19.08
N SER A 565 19.73 19.85 -18.67
CA SER A 565 18.81 21.01 -18.75
C SER A 565 18.44 21.31 -20.20
N GLU A 566 19.42 21.30 -21.12
CA GLU A 566 19.18 21.45 -22.56
C GLU A 566 18.23 20.37 -23.09
N ARG A 567 18.51 19.11 -22.75
CA ARG A 567 17.71 17.98 -23.21
C ARG A 567 16.28 18.00 -22.64
N ILE A 568 16.13 18.39 -21.37
CA ILE A 568 14.81 18.52 -20.72
C ILE A 568 13.97 19.56 -21.45
N VAL A 569 14.52 20.75 -21.76
CA VAL A 569 13.79 21.77 -22.51
C VAL A 569 13.36 21.28 -23.86
N GLN A 570 14.23 20.61 -24.63
CA GLN A 570 13.88 20.02 -25.92
C GLN A 570 12.75 19.00 -25.80
N LEU A 571 12.79 18.13 -24.81
CA LEU A 571 11.75 17.13 -24.56
C LEU A 571 10.40 17.76 -24.19
N ILE A 572 10.41 18.79 -23.32
CA ILE A 572 9.18 19.51 -22.93
C ILE A 572 8.53 20.17 -24.14
N HIS A 573 9.31 20.79 -25.03
CA HIS A 573 8.77 21.36 -26.27
C HIS A 573 8.23 20.26 -27.21
N ALA A 574 8.93 19.14 -27.36
CA ALA A 574 8.49 18.02 -28.18
C ALA A 574 7.17 17.38 -27.70
N THR A 575 6.88 17.46 -26.41
CA THR A 575 5.67 16.90 -25.77
C THR A 575 4.61 17.93 -25.39
N ASN A 576 4.82 19.20 -25.75
CA ASN A 576 3.93 20.33 -25.41
C ASN A 576 3.60 20.45 -23.91
N GLY A 577 4.60 20.32 -23.04
CA GLY A 577 4.40 20.24 -21.59
C GLY A 577 3.94 18.85 -21.16
N HIS A 578 2.89 18.74 -20.33
CA HIS A 578 2.32 17.48 -19.84
C HIS A 578 3.38 16.52 -19.26
N THR A 579 4.41 17.09 -18.63
CA THR A 579 5.66 16.39 -18.29
C THR A 579 5.92 16.35 -16.79
N ALA A 580 6.25 15.18 -16.28
CA ALA A 580 6.83 15.00 -14.95
C ALA A 580 8.31 14.66 -15.05
N ILE A 581 9.15 15.44 -14.40
CA ILE A 581 10.61 15.25 -14.35
C ILE A 581 10.98 14.70 -12.99
N LEU A 582 11.51 13.48 -12.97
CA LEU A 582 11.82 12.74 -11.75
C LEU A 582 13.32 12.86 -11.39
N PHE A 583 13.57 13.46 -10.25
CA PHE A 583 14.91 13.63 -9.69
C PHE A 583 15.15 12.68 -8.52
N THR A 584 16.40 12.29 -8.34
CA THR A 584 16.87 11.50 -7.19
C THR A 584 17.32 12.38 -6.01
N SER A 585 17.53 13.69 -6.22
CA SER A 585 17.89 14.65 -5.17
C SER A 585 17.26 16.02 -5.40
N TYR A 586 16.95 16.72 -4.30
CA TYR A 586 16.47 18.12 -4.35
C TYR A 586 17.54 19.09 -4.86
N LYS A 587 18.83 18.80 -4.65
CA LYS A 587 19.94 19.63 -5.14
C LYS A 587 19.97 19.66 -6.67
N ALA A 588 19.91 18.50 -7.31
CA ALA A 588 19.83 18.41 -8.78
C ALA A 588 18.53 19.02 -9.31
N LEU A 589 17.39 18.78 -8.64
CA LEU A 589 16.10 19.38 -8.99
C LEU A 589 16.19 20.92 -9.02
N ASN A 590 16.71 21.53 -7.95
CA ASN A 590 16.81 22.99 -7.85
C ASN A 590 17.77 23.55 -8.92
N ALA A 591 18.92 22.94 -9.12
CA ALA A 591 19.89 23.38 -10.12
C ALA A 591 19.31 23.37 -11.55
N VAL A 592 18.62 22.27 -11.93
CA VAL A 592 17.99 22.17 -13.27
C VAL A 592 16.80 23.13 -13.38
N TYR A 593 15.98 23.24 -12.33
CA TYR A 593 14.85 24.19 -12.31
C TYR A 593 15.31 25.63 -12.56
N ASP A 594 16.34 26.08 -11.85
CA ASP A 594 16.87 27.45 -11.99
C ASP A 594 17.46 27.72 -13.38
N MET A 595 18.00 26.70 -14.05
CA MET A 595 18.54 26.81 -15.41
C MET A 595 17.47 26.76 -16.52
N THR A 596 16.29 26.21 -16.21
CA THR A 596 15.27 25.94 -17.26
C THR A 596 14.03 26.82 -17.15
N LYS A 597 13.67 27.33 -15.97
CA LYS A 597 12.42 28.05 -15.70
C LYS A 597 12.17 29.24 -16.65
N GLU A 598 13.23 30.00 -17.01
CA GLU A 598 13.11 31.17 -17.89
C GLU A 598 12.89 30.78 -19.38
N ARG A 599 13.20 29.54 -19.72
CA ARG A 599 13.04 28.97 -21.08
C ARG A 599 11.72 28.24 -21.26
N LEU A 600 10.94 28.08 -20.19
CA LEU A 600 9.68 27.32 -20.14
C LEU A 600 8.49 28.24 -19.82
N THR A 601 8.56 29.51 -20.21
CA THR A 601 7.53 30.54 -19.92
C THR A 601 6.16 30.24 -20.52
N ASP A 602 6.12 29.40 -21.56
CA ASP A 602 4.89 28.97 -22.22
C ASP A 602 4.13 27.86 -21.47
N TYR A 603 4.69 27.34 -20.36
CA TYR A 603 4.15 26.22 -19.59
C TYR A 603 3.92 26.59 -18.14
N ASP A 604 2.99 25.90 -17.48
CA ASP A 604 2.79 26.00 -16.05
C ASP A 604 3.87 25.20 -15.33
N VAL A 605 4.97 25.87 -14.95
CA VAL A 605 6.11 25.21 -14.31
C VAL A 605 5.90 25.11 -12.81
N ILE A 606 5.74 23.88 -12.32
CA ILE A 606 5.48 23.55 -10.92
C ILE A 606 6.72 22.88 -10.31
N ARG A 607 7.24 23.47 -9.22
CA ARG A 607 8.34 22.90 -8.46
C ARG A 607 7.83 22.27 -7.16
N MET A 608 8.08 20.99 -6.99
CA MET A 608 7.80 20.28 -5.75
C MET A 608 8.85 20.66 -4.68
N THR A 609 8.36 21.09 -3.51
CA THR A 609 9.19 21.35 -2.33
C THR A 609 8.71 20.49 -1.16
N ARG A 610 9.54 20.37 -0.10
CA ARG A 610 9.13 19.63 1.12
C ARG A 610 7.87 20.19 1.78
N SER A 611 7.56 21.46 1.56
CA SER A 611 6.41 22.18 2.15
C SER A 611 5.19 22.27 1.22
N ASN A 612 5.35 22.16 -0.10
CA ASN A 612 4.26 22.29 -1.06
C ASN A 612 3.53 20.95 -1.26
N LYS A 613 2.49 20.69 -0.47
CA LYS A 613 1.66 19.50 -0.56
C LYS A 613 0.64 19.54 -1.70
N THR A 614 0.39 20.71 -2.31
CA THR A 614 -0.61 20.88 -3.37
C THR A 614 -0.03 20.75 -4.78
N ALA A 615 1.31 20.71 -4.92
CA ALA A 615 1.98 20.69 -6.23
C ALA A 615 1.45 19.62 -7.20
N ILE A 616 1.07 18.46 -6.68
CA ILE A 616 0.50 17.36 -7.47
C ILE A 616 -0.93 17.65 -7.90
N GLU A 617 -1.73 18.25 -7.02
CA GLU A 617 -3.11 18.65 -7.34
C GLU A 617 -3.13 19.81 -8.35
N ASP A 618 -2.20 20.75 -8.20
CA ASP A 618 -2.03 21.87 -9.13
C ASP A 618 -1.60 21.36 -10.51
N PHE A 619 -0.66 20.39 -10.56
CA PHE A 619 -0.26 19.71 -11.80
C PHE A 619 -1.44 19.03 -12.51
N LYS A 620 -2.28 18.31 -11.77
CA LYS A 620 -3.47 17.64 -12.34
C LYS A 620 -4.52 18.58 -12.91
N LYS A 621 -4.57 19.81 -12.44
CA LYS A 621 -5.56 20.82 -12.87
C LYS A 621 -5.12 21.65 -14.06
N SER A 622 -3.82 21.69 -14.33
CA SER A 622 -3.24 22.45 -15.42
C SER A 622 -3.37 21.69 -16.75
N THR A 623 -3.46 22.43 -17.84
CA THR A 623 -3.63 21.87 -19.20
C THR A 623 -2.32 21.50 -19.88
N ASN A 624 -1.18 22.10 -19.46
CA ASN A 624 0.13 21.87 -20.08
C ASN A 624 1.29 21.98 -19.09
N ALA A 625 1.08 21.55 -17.85
CA ALA A 625 2.06 21.72 -16.76
C ALA A 625 3.35 20.89 -16.96
N VAL A 626 4.41 21.41 -16.34
CA VAL A 626 5.70 20.76 -16.18
C VAL A 626 6.01 20.65 -14.68
N LEU A 627 6.07 19.44 -14.16
CA LEU A 627 6.31 19.16 -12.76
C LEU A 627 7.75 18.72 -12.51
N PHE A 628 8.50 19.50 -11.75
CA PHE A 628 9.80 19.11 -11.21
C PHE A 628 9.60 18.43 -9.87
N ALA A 629 9.85 17.13 -9.81
CA ALA A 629 9.51 16.30 -8.65
C ALA A 629 10.65 15.41 -8.17
N SER A 630 10.65 15.15 -6.86
CA SER A 630 11.56 14.20 -6.20
C SER A 630 10.81 13.45 -5.09
N GLY A 631 11.37 12.34 -4.61
CA GLY A 631 10.83 11.60 -3.47
C GLY A 631 9.50 10.90 -3.76
N SER A 632 8.41 11.33 -3.15
CA SER A 632 7.11 10.65 -3.20
C SER A 632 6.48 10.53 -4.60
N MET A 633 6.92 11.33 -5.58
CA MET A 633 6.43 11.23 -6.96
C MET A 633 6.81 9.90 -7.63
N TRP A 634 7.92 9.28 -7.22
CA TRP A 634 8.31 7.97 -7.71
C TRP A 634 7.29 6.88 -7.38
N GLU A 635 6.55 7.03 -6.29
CA GLU A 635 5.78 5.93 -5.70
C GLU A 635 4.27 6.17 -5.55
N GLY A 636 3.76 7.40 -5.67
CA GLY A 636 2.41 7.69 -5.15
C GLY A 636 1.49 8.55 -6.00
N VAL A 637 1.87 9.01 -7.18
CA VAL A 637 1.03 9.92 -7.97
C VAL A 637 0.28 9.17 -9.06
N ASP A 638 -1.03 9.31 -9.03
CA ASP A 638 -1.94 8.82 -10.03
C ASP A 638 -2.42 10.00 -10.89
N CYS A 639 -1.93 10.07 -12.13
CA CYS A 639 -2.32 11.06 -13.13
C CYS A 639 -2.79 10.31 -14.36
N ALA A 640 -4.11 10.16 -14.53
CA ALA A 640 -4.71 9.57 -15.71
C ALA A 640 -4.95 10.62 -16.79
N GLY A 641 -4.96 10.19 -18.05
CA GLY A 641 -5.20 11.04 -19.20
C GLY A 641 -4.02 11.93 -19.56
N ASP A 642 -4.31 12.92 -20.39
CA ASP A 642 -3.29 13.80 -20.98
C ASP A 642 -2.58 14.73 -19.98
N ALA A 643 -2.99 14.79 -18.72
CA ALA A 643 -2.28 15.53 -17.69
C ALA A 643 -0.81 15.07 -17.54
N LEU A 644 -0.53 13.79 -17.81
CA LEU A 644 0.82 13.23 -17.79
C LEU A 644 1.05 12.39 -19.06
N SER A 645 1.69 12.96 -20.04
CA SER A 645 2.08 12.28 -21.28
C SER A 645 3.58 12.13 -21.48
N SER A 646 4.39 12.70 -20.58
CA SER A 646 5.85 12.58 -20.62
C SER A 646 6.43 12.40 -19.24
N VAL A 647 7.27 11.37 -19.06
CA VAL A 647 8.03 11.12 -17.84
C VAL A 647 9.52 11.18 -18.16
N ILE A 648 10.23 12.12 -17.55
CA ILE A 648 11.67 12.27 -17.73
C ILE A 648 12.38 11.82 -16.45
N ILE A 649 13.19 10.80 -16.54
CA ILE A 649 14.05 10.29 -15.48
C ILE A 649 15.47 10.85 -15.68
N VAL A 650 15.87 11.74 -14.81
CA VAL A 650 17.14 12.47 -14.93
C VAL A 650 18.35 11.60 -14.62
N ARG A 651 18.23 10.76 -13.58
CA ARG A 651 19.24 9.79 -13.17
C ARG A 651 18.59 8.48 -12.79
N LEU A 652 19.28 7.37 -13.03
CA LEU A 652 18.84 6.06 -12.55
C LEU A 652 18.67 6.08 -11.02
N PRO A 653 17.54 5.59 -10.50
CA PRO A 653 17.21 5.69 -9.08
C PRO A 653 17.92 4.64 -8.24
N PHE A 654 19.26 4.63 -8.26
CA PHE A 654 20.04 3.81 -7.35
C PHE A 654 19.66 4.10 -5.90
N PRO A 655 19.73 3.11 -5.01
CA PRO A 655 19.45 3.31 -3.62
C PRO A 655 20.34 4.39 -3.02
N ILE A 656 19.72 5.26 -2.23
CA ILE A 656 20.44 6.33 -1.52
C ILE A 656 21.33 5.69 -0.46
N ARG A 657 22.51 6.25 -0.25
CA ARG A 657 23.41 5.83 0.83
C ARG A 657 22.65 5.89 2.17
N SER A 658 22.56 4.77 2.85
CA SER A 658 21.89 4.60 4.14
C SER A 658 22.64 3.57 4.97
N ALA A 659 22.48 3.63 6.29
CA ALA A 659 23.12 2.68 7.21
C ALA A 659 22.86 1.20 6.81
N THR A 660 21.63 0.89 6.40
CA THR A 660 21.27 -0.47 5.93
C THR A 660 21.96 -0.86 4.62
N MET A 661 22.19 0.08 3.72
CA MET A 661 22.91 -0.18 2.47
C MET A 661 24.42 -0.31 2.70
N GLU A 662 24.98 0.47 3.62
CA GLU A 662 26.40 0.34 3.99
C GLU A 662 26.68 -0.99 4.69
N GLU A 663 25.79 -1.46 5.56
CA GLU A 663 25.91 -2.78 6.19
C GLU A 663 25.88 -3.89 5.14
N LYS A 664 24.96 -3.84 4.16
CA LYS A 664 24.93 -4.80 3.05
C LYS A 664 26.20 -4.78 2.22
N LYS A 665 26.69 -3.58 1.93
CA LYS A 665 27.95 -3.41 1.20
C LYS A 665 29.13 -4.02 1.96
N SER A 666 29.16 -3.82 3.28
CA SER A 666 30.22 -4.37 4.15
C SER A 666 30.11 -5.90 4.31
N ALA A 667 28.90 -6.44 4.24
CA ALA A 667 28.63 -7.88 4.33
C ALA A 667 28.85 -8.63 2.99
N SER A 668 28.90 -7.93 1.87
CA SER A 668 29.17 -8.52 0.55
C SER A 668 30.64 -8.80 0.37
N ALA A 669 31.00 -9.88 -0.34
CA ALA A 669 32.38 -10.27 -0.57
C ALA A 669 33.20 -9.20 -1.35
N ASN A 670 32.53 -8.45 -2.20
CA ASN A 670 33.10 -7.34 -2.95
C ASN A 670 32.02 -6.36 -3.43
N VAL A 671 32.46 -5.18 -3.91
CA VAL A 671 31.55 -4.12 -4.37
C VAL A 671 30.68 -4.57 -5.56
N ARG A 672 31.19 -5.43 -6.43
CA ARG A 672 30.43 -5.93 -7.58
C ARG A 672 29.25 -6.80 -7.13
N GLU A 673 29.46 -7.70 -6.20
CA GLU A 673 28.40 -8.53 -5.61
C GLU A 673 27.31 -7.66 -4.97
N PHE A 674 27.70 -6.65 -4.18
CA PHE A 674 26.74 -5.69 -3.61
C PHE A 674 25.90 -4.98 -4.69
N ILE A 675 26.58 -4.55 -5.79
CA ILE A 675 25.89 -3.87 -6.88
C ILE A 675 24.90 -4.82 -7.55
N ASP A 676 25.31 -6.03 -7.88
CA ASP A 676 24.49 -6.99 -8.63
C ASP A 676 23.35 -7.56 -7.79
N GLU A 677 23.55 -7.83 -6.50
CA GLU A 677 22.56 -8.46 -5.63
C GLU A 677 21.59 -7.47 -4.94
N TYR A 678 22.01 -6.22 -4.73
CA TYR A 678 21.23 -5.27 -3.96
C TYR A 678 20.94 -3.95 -4.70
N ALA A 679 21.98 -3.28 -5.21
CA ALA A 679 21.82 -1.95 -5.73
C ALA A 679 21.08 -1.91 -7.07
N VAL A 680 21.39 -2.82 -7.98
CA VAL A 680 20.75 -2.89 -9.31
C VAL A 680 19.30 -3.41 -9.22
N PRO A 681 18.98 -4.50 -8.51
CA PRO A 681 17.58 -4.93 -8.34
C PRO A 681 16.68 -3.86 -7.71
N GLU A 682 17.16 -3.16 -6.68
CA GLU A 682 16.42 -2.05 -6.07
C GLU A 682 16.22 -0.89 -7.05
N MET A 683 17.26 -0.53 -7.80
CA MET A 683 17.20 0.49 -8.85
C MET A 683 16.19 0.11 -9.94
N LEU A 684 16.20 -1.14 -10.43
CA LEU A 684 15.27 -1.61 -11.46
C LEU A 684 13.82 -1.60 -10.98
N THR A 685 13.56 -2.07 -9.76
CA THR A 685 12.23 -2.01 -9.16
C THR A 685 11.72 -0.57 -9.10
N LYS A 686 12.54 0.36 -8.64
CA LYS A 686 12.19 1.78 -8.52
C LYS A 686 12.05 2.46 -9.89
N LEU A 687 12.88 2.07 -10.86
CA LEU A 687 12.77 2.52 -12.24
C LEU A 687 11.43 2.10 -12.86
N ARG A 688 11.05 0.82 -12.73
CA ARG A 688 9.74 0.30 -13.18
C ARG A 688 8.57 1.02 -12.52
N GLN A 689 8.68 1.39 -11.24
CA GLN A 689 7.66 2.19 -10.55
C GLN A 689 7.51 3.59 -11.15
N GLY A 690 8.62 4.27 -11.42
CA GLY A 690 8.63 5.60 -12.02
C GLY A 690 8.05 5.59 -13.45
N VAL A 691 8.49 4.65 -14.26
CA VAL A 691 8.00 4.47 -15.65
C VAL A 691 6.52 4.07 -15.66
N GLY A 692 6.08 3.23 -14.74
CA GLY A 692 4.69 2.79 -14.61
C GLY A 692 3.70 3.91 -14.24
N ARG A 693 4.15 5.16 -14.07
CA ARG A 693 3.27 6.33 -13.87
C ARG A 693 2.65 6.82 -15.16
N LEU A 694 3.28 6.54 -16.30
CA LEU A 694 2.87 7.07 -17.60
C LEU A 694 1.50 6.54 -18.05
N ILE A 695 1.26 5.24 -17.91
CA ILE A 695 0.04 4.58 -18.40
C ILE A 695 -0.81 4.10 -17.22
N ARG A 696 -2.04 4.61 -17.12
CA ARG A 696 -3.01 4.30 -16.06
C ARG A 696 -4.33 3.76 -16.60
N THR A 697 -4.67 4.15 -17.83
CA THR A 697 -5.86 3.73 -18.54
C THR A 697 -5.50 3.16 -19.92
N GLU A 698 -6.44 2.52 -20.58
CA GLU A 698 -6.25 1.96 -21.91
C GLU A 698 -6.00 3.03 -23.00
N THR A 699 -6.41 4.26 -22.72
CA THR A 699 -6.31 5.40 -23.66
C THR A 699 -5.12 6.31 -23.37
N ASP A 700 -4.37 6.07 -22.29
CA ASP A 700 -3.22 6.88 -21.98
C ASP A 700 -2.10 6.61 -22.97
N THR A 701 -1.44 7.66 -23.40
CA THR A 701 -0.36 7.61 -24.38
C THR A 701 0.77 8.54 -23.97
N GLY A 702 2.02 8.16 -24.27
CA GLY A 702 3.12 9.05 -23.93
C GLY A 702 4.53 8.48 -24.11
N VAL A 703 5.51 9.23 -23.61
CA VAL A 703 6.94 8.91 -23.72
C VAL A 703 7.62 8.84 -22.37
N VAL A 704 8.51 7.87 -22.22
CA VAL A 704 9.48 7.81 -21.11
C VAL A 704 10.84 8.20 -21.67
N SER A 705 11.52 9.13 -21.00
CA SER A 705 12.88 9.54 -21.34
C SER A 705 13.85 9.30 -20.18
N ILE A 706 14.97 8.62 -20.39
CA ILE A 706 15.98 8.35 -19.36
C ILE A 706 17.29 9.05 -19.77
N LEU A 707 17.67 10.10 -19.03
CA LEU A 707 18.79 10.97 -19.36
C LEU A 707 20.12 10.59 -18.67
N ASP A 708 20.26 9.33 -18.30
CA ASP A 708 21.46 8.80 -17.64
C ASP A 708 22.24 7.90 -18.60
N GLY A 709 23.48 8.28 -18.93
CA GLY A 709 24.31 7.52 -19.86
C GLY A 709 24.52 6.05 -19.49
N ARG A 710 24.40 5.70 -18.22
CA ARG A 710 24.47 4.30 -17.75
C ARG A 710 23.33 3.43 -18.27
N ALA A 711 22.23 4.04 -18.72
CA ALA A 711 21.11 3.32 -19.30
C ALA A 711 21.32 2.96 -20.78
N SER A 712 22.15 3.72 -21.51
CA SER A 712 22.41 3.50 -22.94
C SER A 712 23.63 2.63 -23.20
N TYR A 713 24.66 2.75 -22.38
CA TYR A 713 25.89 1.96 -22.50
C TYR A 713 26.42 1.60 -21.11
N GLY A 714 27.00 0.44 -20.99
CA GLY A 714 27.58 -0.07 -19.74
C GLY A 714 26.87 -1.32 -19.22
N VAL A 715 27.27 -1.73 -18.03
CA VAL A 715 26.87 -3.01 -17.41
C VAL A 715 25.37 -3.13 -17.14
N TYR A 716 24.69 -2.01 -16.99
CA TYR A 716 23.26 -2.00 -16.61
C TYR A 716 22.32 -1.89 -17.81
N SER A 717 22.80 -1.51 -18.99
CA SER A 717 21.95 -1.23 -20.16
C SER A 717 21.14 -2.45 -20.61
N GLU A 718 21.70 -3.65 -20.53
CA GLU A 718 21.01 -4.89 -20.86
C GLU A 718 19.85 -5.18 -19.87
N ARG A 719 20.11 -5.09 -18.56
CA ARG A 719 19.07 -5.33 -17.52
C ARG A 719 17.96 -4.27 -17.58
N ILE A 720 18.30 -3.01 -17.83
CA ILE A 720 17.33 -1.94 -18.05
C ILE A 720 16.51 -2.22 -19.32
N GLY A 721 17.17 -2.66 -20.39
CA GLY A 721 16.50 -3.04 -21.64
C GLY A 721 15.49 -4.19 -21.45
N LYS A 722 15.84 -5.20 -20.67
CA LYS A 722 14.92 -6.31 -20.32
C LYS A 722 13.75 -5.81 -19.45
N ALA A 723 14.05 -5.04 -18.41
CA ALA A 723 13.04 -4.52 -17.48
C ALA A 723 12.01 -3.57 -18.15
N LEU A 724 12.38 -2.91 -19.24
CA LEU A 724 11.56 -1.97 -20.00
C LEU A 724 11.25 -2.46 -21.42
N SER A 725 11.38 -3.74 -21.70
CA SER A 725 11.24 -4.33 -23.05
C SER A 725 9.89 -4.10 -23.71
N LYS A 726 8.83 -3.87 -22.93
CA LYS A 726 7.49 -3.58 -23.46
C LYS A 726 7.32 -2.16 -24.06
N TYR A 727 8.30 -1.27 -23.86
CA TYR A 727 8.27 0.09 -24.39
C TYR A 727 9.08 0.16 -25.67
N PRO A 728 8.47 0.44 -26.86
CA PRO A 728 9.22 0.61 -28.11
C PRO A 728 10.23 1.75 -28.04
N ARG A 729 11.45 1.50 -28.48
CA ARG A 729 12.53 2.50 -28.44
C ARG A 729 12.48 3.45 -29.61
N VAL A 730 12.82 4.71 -29.32
CA VAL A 730 13.08 5.76 -30.30
C VAL A 730 14.48 6.34 -30.05
N ASP A 731 15.14 6.74 -31.13
CA ASP A 731 16.55 7.20 -31.08
C ASP A 731 16.66 8.74 -31.12
N SER A 732 15.59 9.45 -31.45
CA SER A 732 15.62 10.91 -31.60
C SER A 732 14.39 11.62 -31.05
N ILE A 733 14.55 12.90 -30.68
CA ILE A 733 13.45 13.78 -30.28
C ILE A 733 12.47 14.01 -31.41
N LYS A 734 12.93 14.01 -32.67
CA LYS A 734 12.07 14.13 -33.84
C LYS A 734 11.07 12.97 -33.96
N GLU A 735 11.48 11.77 -33.60
CA GLU A 735 10.57 10.61 -33.55
C GLU A 735 9.53 10.76 -32.44
N ILE A 736 9.91 11.36 -31.30
CA ILE A 736 8.96 11.71 -30.22
C ILE A 736 7.92 12.70 -30.72
N GLU A 737 8.36 13.79 -31.39
CA GLU A 737 7.45 14.79 -31.98
C GLU A 737 6.51 14.18 -33.02
N ALA A 738 7.04 13.30 -33.88
CA ALA A 738 6.23 12.59 -34.87
C ALA A 738 5.18 11.70 -34.22
N PHE A 739 5.57 10.94 -33.20
CA PHE A 739 4.67 10.08 -32.43
C PHE A 739 3.54 10.90 -31.76
N PHE A 740 3.87 12.03 -31.12
CA PHE A 740 2.85 12.87 -30.49
C PHE A 740 1.88 13.48 -31.54
N LYS A 741 2.38 13.94 -32.68
CA LYS A 741 1.55 14.46 -33.76
C LYS A 741 0.60 13.42 -34.37
N GLU A 742 1.01 12.16 -34.36
CA GLU A 742 0.21 11.05 -34.85
C GLU A 742 -0.89 10.64 -33.84
N ILE A 743 -0.56 10.60 -32.56
CA ILE A 743 -1.43 9.95 -31.56
C ILE A 743 -2.27 10.92 -30.74
N LYS A 744 -1.85 12.20 -30.61
CA LYS A 744 -2.58 13.21 -29.84
C LYS A 744 -3.52 14.03 -30.70
N PRO A 745 -4.71 14.37 -30.18
CA PRO A 745 -5.64 15.24 -30.89
C PRO A 745 -5.09 16.68 -31.01
N SER A 746 -5.61 17.46 -31.92
CA SER A 746 -5.16 18.85 -32.16
C SER A 746 -5.32 19.73 -30.92
N GLU A 747 -6.33 19.49 -30.11
CA GLU A 747 -6.60 20.19 -28.85
C GLU A 747 -5.47 20.04 -27.82
N TYR A 748 -4.74 18.94 -27.85
CA TYR A 748 -3.57 18.70 -27.01
C TYR A 748 -2.46 19.76 -27.23
N PHE A 749 -2.34 20.28 -28.43
CA PHE A 749 -1.34 21.29 -28.81
C PHE A 749 -1.85 22.73 -28.73
N MET A 750 -3.14 22.91 -28.45
CA MET A 750 -3.73 24.24 -28.25
C MET A 750 -3.40 24.73 -26.84
N LYS A 751 -2.89 25.98 -26.75
CA LYS A 751 -2.54 26.61 -25.46
C LYS A 751 -3.78 26.99 -24.67
#